data_cf0afc971bb083a15b8a84937090a20c
#
_entry.id   cf0afc971bb083a15b8a84937090a20c
#
_cell.length_a   1.000
_cell.length_b   1.000
_cell.length_c   1.000
_cell.angle_alpha   90.00
_cell.angle_beta   90.00
_cell.angle_gamma   90.00
#
_symmetry.space_group_name_H-M   'P 1'
#
loop_
_entity.id
_entity.type
_entity.pdbx_description
1 polymer ?
#
loop_
_entity_poly.entity_id
_entity_poly.type
_entity_poly.pdbx_seq_one_letter_code
_entity_poly.pdbx_strand_id
1 'polypeptide(L)'
;MEFNAQIYAKDGSDFVLLDLFKDEKIELKSSVQDISDISEVFTDFSKDFTIPASKTNNGVFKHYYNNDLDQFNANIRIDGIIEINGTPFRKGKIQLESAEIKSNQVESYKVSFYGDNVSLKDKFGDDKLKDLNYTTIATTYSGSTVENSITDTADLDVRFPLISSERVWTYADGASTDITQVGTPLAWTELFPAVKDKSIFDIIEFQYGVQFVGNFLTDKRFTNSFTWWKNRQEAEFLSQPFNLTFDFTGIADVTKATYEHLDEPNEINIVGFDISSEYSSFITDFITGQYLNVKIKVDNLSNSSPFFIDVYKNGVLFNSFEQLVDGSYVQVVNEFLVISNAFQSLDDVYEFKVRTTGAATFDYDIQYNFGFDDVEINTPNPNVITAQPAGGESYTFSSTSGSTSSNFDFNTTAPDIAVLDWFKGTLKQFNLTCYPTANDNEYQIEPLQDYYQGGEEVIITPYVDTDSIEVSRPKLYNELVFSWQESKSFLNKDFKEAYERQYGGLRETFPDYDGGKYEVKLPFETLLFNNVDTTNGNLMLGYSLTESPDYKPYIPKPVKLYLGEQLVPVYFFFDDGTGGTLKNDYMPFGSEVTHNSIRYASNFGQEQSVLDLAPLENSLYRTYYQPYLVNLFNSKTRVVKLKAKLPMSMLTRLTLDDAIVVRDKKYRINDMTTDLTTGEIQLVLISDFIVPRRKFILNNVPSGEGDIVIPIKPPKGGTISIESVSGKTFSTSSITLPATGEGEQNWTLTQPENIDGAARQEEYLLTGVNSDGSTAYEQTIIIEQAT
;
A
#
# COMPACT_ATOMS: atom_id res chain seq x y z
N MET A 1 38.26 25.09 10.69
CA MET A 1 37.81 24.36 11.88
C MET A 1 37.84 22.91 11.49
N GLU A 2 38.42 22.06 12.26
CA GLU A 2 38.31 20.61 12.10
C GLU A 2 37.03 20.19 12.80
N PHE A 3 36.21 19.42 12.13
CA PHE A 3 35.04 18.83 12.74
C PHE A 3 35.43 17.52 13.43
N ASN A 4 34.79 17.24 14.55
CA ASN A 4 34.95 15.96 15.25
C ASN A 4 33.75 15.07 14.86
N ALA A 5 33.95 14.22 13.84
CA ALA A 5 32.99 13.23 13.46
C ALA A 5 33.04 12.04 14.43
N GLN A 6 31.89 11.64 14.94
CA GLN A 6 31.72 10.50 15.87
C GLN A 6 30.70 9.55 15.24
N ILE A 7 31.04 8.29 15.19
CA ILE A 7 30.18 7.25 14.61
C ILE A 7 29.87 6.24 15.71
N TYR A 8 28.58 6.03 15.93
CA TYR A 8 28.10 5.05 16.90
C TYR A 8 27.48 3.89 16.13
N ALA A 9 27.78 2.68 16.59
CA ALA A 9 27.20 1.44 16.10
C ALA A 9 26.45 0.73 17.22
N LYS A 10 25.31 0.14 16.91
CA LYS A 10 24.50 -0.59 17.89
C LYS A 10 25.11 -1.95 18.20
N ASP A 11 25.33 -2.23 19.48
CA ASP A 11 25.73 -3.53 20.01
C ASP A 11 24.72 -3.96 21.09
N GLY A 12 23.83 -4.90 20.76
CA GLY A 12 22.70 -5.26 21.61
C GLY A 12 21.69 -4.11 21.76
N SER A 13 21.53 -3.59 22.99
CA SER A 13 20.64 -2.46 23.28
C SER A 13 21.33 -1.10 23.20
N ASP A 14 22.66 -1.06 23.20
CA ASP A 14 23.43 0.16 23.39
C ASP A 14 24.13 0.62 22.10
N PHE A 15 24.28 1.94 21.95
CA PHE A 15 25.12 2.52 20.91
C PHE A 15 26.55 2.70 21.42
N VAL A 16 27.50 2.10 20.73
CA VAL A 16 28.92 2.13 21.07
C VAL A 16 29.66 3.06 20.12
N LEU A 17 30.42 4.02 20.65
CA LEU A 17 31.25 4.91 19.84
C LEU A 17 32.40 4.09 19.21
N LEU A 18 32.48 4.10 17.88
CA LEU A 18 33.56 3.46 17.15
C LEU A 18 34.85 4.31 17.22
N ASP A 19 35.98 3.63 17.39
CA ASP A 19 37.29 4.26 17.26
C ASP A 19 37.59 4.49 15.77
N LEU A 20 38.03 5.69 15.44
CA LEU A 20 38.38 6.09 14.07
C LEU A 20 39.88 6.31 13.93
N PHE A 21 40.45 6.12 12.73
CA PHE A 21 41.80 6.59 12.44
C PHE A 21 41.82 8.12 12.41
N LYS A 22 42.92 8.71 12.90
CA LYS A 22 43.00 10.16 13.04
C LYS A 22 42.95 10.91 11.72
N ASP A 23 43.44 10.30 10.63
CA ASP A 23 43.54 10.88 9.30
C ASP A 23 42.53 10.31 8.30
N GLU A 24 41.56 9.51 8.79
CA GLU A 24 40.53 8.93 7.91
C GLU A 24 39.51 9.98 7.49
N LYS A 25 39.25 10.04 6.19
CA LYS A 25 38.21 10.90 5.64
C LYS A 25 36.88 10.14 5.58
N ILE A 26 35.88 10.72 6.16
CA ILE A 26 34.52 10.19 6.13
C ILE A 26 33.71 11.08 5.19
N GLU A 27 33.50 10.61 3.97
CA GLU A 27 32.71 11.33 2.96
C GLU A 27 31.28 10.74 2.94
N LEU A 28 30.29 11.59 3.20
CA LEU A 28 28.88 11.25 3.06
C LEU A 28 28.38 11.85 1.75
N LYS A 29 27.87 11.01 0.87
CA LYS A 29 27.25 11.40 -0.37
C LYS A 29 25.73 11.39 -0.21
N SER A 30 25.09 12.50 -0.55
CA SER A 30 23.65 12.66 -0.62
C SER A 30 23.29 13.08 -2.04
N SER A 31 22.42 12.35 -2.69
CA SER A 31 21.97 12.69 -4.05
C SER A 31 20.46 12.71 -4.10
N VAL A 32 19.93 13.70 -4.78
CA VAL A 32 18.54 13.68 -5.23
C VAL A 32 18.47 12.67 -6.37
N GLN A 33 17.45 11.88 -6.30
CA GLN A 33 17.16 10.82 -7.24
C GLN A 33 17.46 11.18 -8.70
N ASP A 34 18.22 10.34 -9.39
CA ASP A 34 18.16 10.27 -10.84
C ASP A 34 16.78 9.69 -11.20
N ILE A 35 15.95 10.49 -11.88
CA ILE A 35 14.60 10.11 -12.27
C ILE A 35 14.59 8.87 -13.17
N SER A 36 15.73 8.54 -13.79
CA SER A 36 15.89 7.30 -14.55
C SER A 36 16.04 6.05 -13.67
N ASP A 37 16.42 6.20 -12.40
CA ASP A 37 16.57 5.09 -11.47
C ASP A 37 16.06 5.43 -10.06
N ILE A 38 14.73 5.34 -9.89
CA ILE A 38 14.04 5.48 -8.60
C ILE A 38 14.44 4.36 -7.60
N SER A 39 15.26 3.39 -8.00
CA SER A 39 15.78 2.39 -7.09
C SER A 39 16.72 2.96 -6.03
N GLU A 40 17.26 4.16 -6.28
CA GLU A 40 18.09 4.92 -5.36
C GLU A 40 17.35 6.14 -4.82
N VAL A 41 16.22 5.90 -4.15
CA VAL A 41 15.48 6.97 -3.47
C VAL A 41 16.33 7.50 -2.33
N PHE A 42 16.77 8.77 -2.43
CA PHE A 42 17.45 9.53 -1.37
C PHE A 42 18.34 8.70 -0.46
N THR A 43 19.49 8.31 -0.91
CA THR A 43 20.44 7.60 -0.06
C THR A 43 21.54 8.55 0.37
N ASP A 44 21.52 8.92 1.65
CA ASP A 44 22.74 9.30 2.31
C ASP A 44 23.57 8.02 2.46
N PHE A 45 24.67 7.90 1.74
CA PHE A 45 25.59 6.81 1.94
C PHE A 45 27.03 7.31 2.04
N SER A 46 27.81 6.73 2.94
CA SER A 46 29.24 6.99 2.94
C SER A 46 29.94 6.17 1.85
N LYS A 47 31.00 6.71 1.30
CA LYS A 47 32.02 5.83 0.74
C LYS A 47 32.55 4.94 1.88
N ASP A 48 33.04 3.76 1.50
CA ASP A 48 33.71 2.90 2.45
C ASP A 48 34.82 3.66 3.16
N PHE A 49 34.85 3.60 4.45
CA PHE A 49 35.92 4.16 5.28
C PHE A 49 36.50 3.08 6.20
N THR A 50 37.74 3.32 6.65
CA THR A 50 38.49 2.31 7.40
C THR A 50 38.55 2.72 8.87
N ILE A 51 38.30 1.77 9.74
CA ILE A 51 38.42 1.95 11.20
C ILE A 51 39.44 0.96 11.80
N PRO A 52 40.17 1.32 12.86
CA PRO A 52 41.17 0.45 13.45
C PRO A 52 40.51 -0.77 14.13
N ALA A 53 41.18 -1.90 14.10
CA ALA A 53 40.78 -3.08 14.87
C ALA A 53 41.10 -2.90 16.36
N SER A 54 40.55 -1.86 16.97
CA SER A 54 40.70 -1.57 18.40
C SER A 54 39.92 -2.57 19.25
N LYS A 55 40.14 -2.51 20.56
CA LYS A 55 39.35 -3.32 21.49
C LYS A 55 37.85 -3.06 21.40
N THR A 56 37.45 -1.77 21.22
CA THR A 56 36.06 -1.35 21.09
C THR A 56 35.46 -1.90 19.79
N ASN A 57 36.13 -1.65 18.66
CA ASN A 57 35.63 -2.06 17.34
C ASN A 57 35.60 -3.59 17.20
N ASN A 58 36.58 -4.29 17.73
CA ASN A 58 36.56 -5.75 17.81
C ASN A 58 35.38 -6.27 18.64
N GLY A 59 35.01 -5.56 19.70
CA GLY A 59 33.83 -5.91 20.53
C GLY A 59 32.54 -5.75 19.73
N VAL A 60 32.33 -4.67 18.99
CA VAL A 60 31.13 -4.41 18.18
C VAL A 60 31.03 -5.45 17.08
N PHE A 61 32.12 -5.66 16.30
CA PHE A 61 32.10 -6.62 15.18
C PHE A 61 32.43 -8.06 15.58
N LYS A 62 32.40 -8.36 16.88
CA LYS A 62 32.56 -9.72 17.46
C LYS A 62 33.73 -10.50 16.86
N HIS A 63 34.84 -9.81 16.59
CA HIS A 63 36.04 -10.41 15.97
C HIS A 63 35.74 -11.16 14.65
N TYR A 64 34.92 -10.57 13.79
CA TYR A 64 34.45 -11.12 12.50
C TYR A 64 35.55 -11.78 11.65
N TYR A 65 36.81 -11.32 11.75
CA TYR A 65 37.96 -11.90 11.05
C TYR A 65 38.32 -13.32 11.51
N ASN A 66 37.76 -13.77 12.61
CA ASN A 66 38.04 -15.11 13.15
C ASN A 66 36.90 -16.07 12.80
N ASN A 67 37.15 -16.98 11.86
CA ASN A 67 36.15 -17.93 11.35
C ASN A 67 35.69 -18.95 12.41
N ASP A 68 36.37 -19.06 13.54
CA ASP A 68 35.96 -19.94 14.62
C ASP A 68 34.85 -19.34 15.52
N LEU A 69 34.50 -18.06 15.28
CA LEU A 69 33.48 -17.32 16.02
C LEU A 69 32.30 -16.99 15.12
N ASP A 70 31.17 -17.61 15.37
CA ASP A 70 29.91 -17.31 14.67
C ASP A 70 29.02 -16.37 15.52
N GLN A 71 29.46 -15.13 15.73
CA GLN A 71 28.79 -14.15 16.59
C GLN A 71 28.35 -12.87 15.87
N PHE A 72 28.81 -12.65 14.65
CA PHE A 72 28.48 -11.45 13.87
C PHE A 72 28.18 -11.81 12.42
N ASN A 73 26.98 -11.41 11.97
CA ASN A 73 26.58 -11.59 10.56
C ASN A 73 26.81 -10.30 9.77
N ALA A 74 27.91 -10.25 9.01
CA ALA A 74 28.25 -9.10 8.17
C ALA A 74 27.27 -8.82 7.01
N ASN A 75 26.38 -9.78 6.71
CA ASN A 75 25.32 -9.56 5.71
C ASN A 75 24.14 -8.76 6.26
N ILE A 76 24.06 -8.56 7.57
CA ILE A 76 23.03 -7.79 8.25
C ILE A 76 23.62 -6.45 8.69
N ARG A 77 22.97 -5.36 8.29
CA ARG A 77 23.32 -4.02 8.72
C ARG A 77 22.89 -3.79 10.16
N ILE A 78 23.74 -3.13 10.95
CA ILE A 78 23.46 -2.73 12.34
C ILE A 78 23.11 -1.24 12.39
N ASP A 79 22.23 -0.83 13.30
CA ASP A 79 21.86 0.58 13.46
C ASP A 79 23.10 1.43 13.81
N GLY A 80 23.17 2.63 13.25
CA GLY A 80 24.28 3.54 13.46
C GLY A 80 23.84 5.00 13.51
N ILE A 81 24.63 5.82 14.18
CA ILE A 81 24.43 7.27 14.30
C ILE A 81 25.73 7.97 13.97
N ILE A 82 25.65 9.02 13.16
CA ILE A 82 26.75 9.96 12.95
C ILE A 82 26.44 11.24 13.72
N GLU A 83 27.41 11.66 14.54
CA GLU A 83 27.39 12.95 15.21
C GLU A 83 28.57 13.80 14.74
N ILE A 84 28.34 15.10 14.70
CA ILE A 84 29.40 16.08 14.43
C ILE A 84 29.48 17.03 15.62
N ASN A 85 30.68 17.06 16.26
CA ASN A 85 30.91 17.85 17.46
C ASN A 85 29.85 17.60 18.58
N GLY A 86 29.37 16.34 18.73
CA GLY A 86 28.39 15.95 19.73
C GLY A 86 26.96 16.35 19.39
N THR A 87 26.69 16.78 18.16
CA THR A 87 25.34 17.03 17.67
C THR A 87 24.94 15.92 16.69
N PRO A 88 23.82 15.23 16.88
CA PRO A 88 23.33 14.25 15.94
C PRO A 88 23.19 14.85 14.53
N PHE A 89 23.75 14.17 13.53
CA PHE A 89 23.76 14.61 12.16
C PHE A 89 22.92 13.71 11.26
N ARG A 90 23.16 12.39 11.34
CA ARG A 90 22.39 11.39 10.58
C ARG A 90 22.19 10.12 11.38
N LYS A 91 21.01 9.55 11.29
CA LYS A 91 20.72 8.18 11.71
C LYS A 91 20.78 7.26 10.48
N GLY A 92 21.05 5.98 10.68
CA GLY A 92 21.11 5.03 9.60
C GLY A 92 21.66 3.68 10.06
N LYS A 93 22.27 2.97 9.12
CA LYS A 93 22.82 1.64 9.34
C LYS A 93 24.28 1.53 8.90
N ILE A 94 25.04 0.73 9.65
CA ILE A 94 26.44 0.42 9.35
C ILE A 94 26.52 -1.00 8.82
N GLN A 95 27.24 -1.17 7.71
CA GLN A 95 27.59 -2.45 7.14
C GLN A 95 29.09 -2.70 7.29
N LEU A 96 29.46 -3.88 7.76
CA LEU A 96 30.83 -4.35 7.71
C LEU A 96 31.12 -4.94 6.33
N GLU A 97 32.01 -4.30 5.57
CA GLU A 97 32.37 -4.75 4.22
C GLU A 97 33.50 -5.79 4.24
N SER A 98 34.54 -5.54 5.05
CA SER A 98 35.67 -6.45 5.16
C SER A 98 36.52 -6.19 6.40
N ALA A 99 37.36 -7.16 6.75
CA ALA A 99 38.42 -7.01 7.73
C ALA A 99 39.78 -7.20 7.06
N GLU A 100 40.75 -6.34 7.33
CA GLU A 100 42.10 -6.42 6.82
C GLU A 100 43.06 -7.04 7.85
N ILE A 101 43.79 -8.06 7.41
CA ILE A 101 44.76 -8.77 8.23
C ILE A 101 46.14 -8.52 7.64
N LYS A 102 47.06 -7.93 8.43
CA LYS A 102 48.47 -7.76 8.10
C LYS A 102 49.33 -8.45 9.13
N SER A 103 50.37 -9.13 8.67
CA SER A 103 51.31 -9.82 9.54
C SER A 103 50.66 -10.75 10.56
N ASN A 104 49.58 -11.44 10.15
CA ASN A 104 48.77 -12.34 11.00
C ASN A 104 48.01 -11.67 12.16
N GLN A 105 47.84 -10.35 12.10
CA GLN A 105 47.03 -9.57 13.04
C GLN A 105 46.01 -8.77 12.31
N VAL A 106 44.78 -8.67 12.83
CA VAL A 106 43.75 -7.78 12.27
C VAL A 106 44.23 -6.34 12.48
N GLU A 107 44.25 -5.57 11.41
CA GLU A 107 44.67 -4.17 11.43
C GLU A 107 43.46 -3.23 11.41
N SER A 108 42.45 -3.54 10.57
CA SER A 108 41.36 -2.63 10.35
C SER A 108 40.09 -3.35 9.87
N TYR A 109 38.98 -2.65 9.98
CA TYR A 109 37.71 -2.98 9.38
C TYR A 109 37.35 -1.93 8.36
N LYS A 110 36.81 -2.36 7.23
CA LYS A 110 36.23 -1.50 6.22
C LYS A 110 34.70 -1.49 6.41
N VAL A 111 34.12 -0.34 6.59
CA VAL A 111 32.70 -0.16 6.88
C VAL A 111 32.07 0.90 5.98
N SER A 112 30.76 0.76 5.74
CA SER A 112 29.96 1.74 5.03
C SER A 112 28.79 2.17 5.90
N PHE A 113 28.39 3.44 5.79
CA PHE A 113 27.19 3.96 6.43
C PHE A 113 26.11 4.18 5.39
N TYR A 114 24.92 3.74 5.69
CA TYR A 114 23.72 3.89 4.87
C TYR A 114 22.66 4.65 5.66
N GLY A 115 22.08 5.69 5.09
CA GLY A 115 20.95 6.40 5.68
C GLY A 115 19.67 5.55 5.78
N ASP A 116 18.68 6.07 6.49
CA ASP A 116 17.47 5.33 6.87
C ASP A 116 16.60 4.84 5.68
N ASN A 117 16.73 5.45 4.49
CA ASN A 117 15.97 5.03 3.30
C ASN A 117 16.29 3.60 2.81
N VAL A 118 17.46 3.10 3.08
CA VAL A 118 17.81 1.70 2.78
C VAL A 118 16.91 0.74 3.55
N SER A 119 16.31 1.19 4.65
CA SER A 119 15.45 0.36 5.49
C SER A 119 14.16 -0.09 4.79
N LEU A 120 13.56 0.69 3.87
CA LEU A 120 12.35 0.26 3.15
C LEU A 120 12.61 -0.95 2.25
N LYS A 121 13.73 -0.93 1.49
CA LYS A 121 14.12 -2.07 0.67
C LYS A 121 14.40 -3.31 1.52
N ASP A 122 15.09 -3.12 2.64
CA ASP A 122 15.41 -4.22 3.55
C ASP A 122 14.14 -4.77 4.24
N LYS A 123 13.16 -3.91 4.53
CA LYS A 123 11.87 -4.31 5.12
C LYS A 123 10.99 -5.08 4.13
N PHE A 124 10.91 -4.62 2.89
CA PHE A 124 10.11 -5.30 1.86
C PHE A 124 10.74 -6.61 1.39
N GLY A 125 12.08 -6.72 1.45
CA GLY A 125 12.81 -7.91 1.03
C GLY A 125 12.43 -8.33 -0.39
N ASP A 126 12.17 -9.63 -0.53
CA ASP A 126 11.72 -10.26 -1.78
C ASP A 126 10.20 -10.53 -1.79
N ASP A 127 9.45 -9.99 -0.83
CA ASP A 127 8.01 -10.19 -0.72
C ASP A 127 7.28 -9.69 -1.97
N LYS A 128 6.28 -10.44 -2.38
CA LYS A 128 5.36 -10.10 -3.48
C LYS A 128 4.02 -9.63 -2.92
N LEU A 129 3.20 -9.02 -3.75
CA LEU A 129 1.85 -8.63 -3.36
C LEU A 129 1.05 -9.80 -2.75
N LYS A 130 1.25 -11.04 -3.25
CA LYS A 130 0.61 -12.24 -2.70
C LYS A 130 0.98 -12.55 -1.23
N ASP A 131 2.08 -11.99 -0.72
CA ASP A 131 2.59 -12.26 0.63
C ASP A 131 2.10 -11.22 1.65
N LEU A 132 1.31 -10.22 1.21
CA LEU A 132 0.72 -9.19 2.06
C LEU A 132 -0.55 -9.70 2.80
N ASN A 133 -0.89 -9.04 3.90
CA ASN A 133 -2.07 -9.37 4.71
C ASN A 133 -3.29 -8.54 4.29
N TYR A 134 -4.23 -9.15 3.58
CA TYR A 134 -5.44 -8.52 3.04
C TYR A 134 -6.66 -8.61 3.95
N THR A 135 -6.51 -8.95 5.23
CA THR A 135 -7.65 -9.12 6.16
C THR A 135 -8.48 -7.85 6.33
N THR A 136 -7.87 -6.67 6.20
CA THR A 136 -8.56 -5.37 6.34
C THR A 136 -9.50 -5.05 5.18
N ILE A 137 -9.25 -5.63 4.00
CA ILE A 137 -10.07 -5.44 2.79
C ILE A 137 -10.82 -6.72 2.39
N ALA A 138 -10.94 -7.67 3.33
CA ALA A 138 -11.65 -8.93 3.08
C ALA A 138 -13.04 -8.64 2.49
N THR A 139 -13.31 -9.17 1.31
CA THR A 139 -14.52 -8.90 0.55
C THR A 139 -15.23 -10.21 0.23
N THR A 140 -16.50 -10.29 0.58
CA THR A 140 -17.34 -11.42 0.15
C THR A 140 -17.47 -11.39 -1.37
N TYR A 141 -17.15 -12.50 -2.00
CA TYR A 141 -17.34 -12.66 -3.44
C TYR A 141 -18.65 -13.38 -3.71
N SER A 142 -19.65 -12.59 -4.02
CA SER A 142 -21.00 -13.08 -4.36
C SER A 142 -21.58 -12.17 -5.44
N GLY A 143 -22.58 -12.68 -6.17
CA GLY A 143 -23.25 -11.89 -7.20
C GLY A 143 -23.76 -10.54 -6.68
N SER A 144 -24.39 -10.53 -5.51
CA SER A 144 -24.90 -9.30 -4.89
C SER A 144 -23.80 -8.31 -4.48
N THR A 145 -22.66 -8.79 -3.98
CA THR A 145 -21.53 -7.89 -3.64
C THR A 145 -20.93 -7.29 -4.89
N VAL A 146 -20.71 -8.08 -5.93
CA VAL A 146 -20.21 -7.61 -7.22
C VAL A 146 -21.17 -6.60 -7.86
N GLU A 147 -22.46 -6.95 -7.89
CA GLU A 147 -23.52 -6.09 -8.43
C GLU A 147 -23.60 -4.74 -7.73
N ASN A 148 -23.58 -4.75 -6.39
CA ASN A 148 -23.64 -3.52 -5.60
C ASN A 148 -22.41 -2.63 -5.86
N SER A 149 -21.22 -3.20 -6.00
CA SER A 149 -19.99 -2.44 -6.24
C SER A 149 -20.00 -1.66 -7.57
N ILE A 150 -20.81 -2.11 -8.56
CA ILE A 150 -20.90 -1.45 -9.86
C ILE A 150 -21.57 -0.07 -9.75
N THR A 151 -22.55 0.07 -8.87
CA THR A 151 -23.37 1.29 -8.71
C THR A 151 -23.09 2.05 -7.42
N ASP A 152 -22.32 1.49 -6.49
CA ASP A 152 -22.03 2.12 -5.21
C ASP A 152 -21.15 3.37 -5.40
N THR A 153 -21.53 4.48 -4.76
CA THR A 153 -20.77 5.74 -4.76
C THR A 153 -19.89 5.92 -3.52
N ALA A 154 -19.95 4.99 -2.56
CA ALA A 154 -19.08 4.99 -1.39
C ALA A 154 -17.62 4.82 -1.77
N ASP A 155 -16.72 5.26 -0.88
CA ASP A 155 -15.30 5.08 -1.05
C ASP A 155 -14.87 3.67 -0.66
N LEU A 156 -14.98 2.72 -1.60
CA LEU A 156 -14.70 1.31 -1.40
C LEU A 156 -13.23 0.98 -1.70
N ASP A 157 -12.64 0.11 -0.87
CA ASP A 157 -11.27 -0.41 -1.08
C ASP A 157 -11.19 -1.41 -2.23
N VAL A 158 -12.28 -2.12 -2.49
CA VAL A 158 -12.39 -3.16 -3.52
C VAL A 158 -13.58 -2.89 -4.41
N ARG A 159 -13.38 -2.92 -5.71
CA ARG A 159 -14.43 -2.75 -6.73
C ARG A 159 -14.25 -3.76 -7.85
N PHE A 160 -15.31 -3.97 -8.62
CA PHE A 160 -15.30 -4.91 -9.74
C PHE A 160 -15.51 -4.15 -11.06
N PRO A 161 -14.40 -3.75 -11.75
CA PRO A 161 -14.48 -3.05 -13.02
C PRO A 161 -15.05 -3.94 -14.11
N LEU A 162 -15.74 -3.33 -15.09
CA LEU A 162 -16.28 -4.04 -16.25
C LEU A 162 -15.15 -4.41 -17.23
N ILE A 163 -14.35 -5.41 -16.85
CA ILE A 163 -13.25 -5.94 -17.66
C ILE A 163 -13.47 -7.43 -17.89
N SER A 164 -13.74 -7.81 -19.13
CA SER A 164 -13.87 -9.22 -19.50
C SER A 164 -12.52 -9.89 -19.72
N SER A 165 -12.41 -11.11 -19.21
CA SER A 165 -11.31 -12.02 -19.49
C SER A 165 -11.78 -13.35 -20.06
N GLU A 166 -13.02 -13.46 -20.49
CA GLU A 166 -13.62 -14.69 -20.99
C GLU A 166 -14.15 -14.55 -22.42
N ARG A 167 -14.91 -13.49 -22.69
CA ARG A 167 -15.56 -13.24 -23.97
C ARG A 167 -15.59 -11.76 -24.33
N VAL A 168 -15.76 -11.46 -25.60
CA VAL A 168 -16.02 -10.09 -26.03
C VAL A 168 -17.50 -9.80 -25.81
N TRP A 169 -17.82 -8.80 -25.00
CA TRP A 169 -19.17 -8.31 -24.82
C TRP A 169 -19.55 -7.41 -26.02
N THR A 170 -20.71 -7.63 -26.61
CA THR A 170 -21.26 -6.79 -27.64
C THR A 170 -22.44 -5.98 -27.10
N TYR A 171 -22.83 -4.94 -27.82
CA TYR A 171 -23.84 -4.01 -27.36
C TYR A 171 -24.86 -3.72 -28.46
N ALA A 172 -26.15 -4.01 -28.20
CA ALA A 172 -27.29 -3.73 -29.07
C ALA A 172 -27.16 -4.29 -30.51
N ASP A 173 -26.48 -5.43 -30.67
CA ASP A 173 -26.28 -6.10 -31.97
C ASP A 173 -27.10 -7.38 -32.13
N GLY A 174 -27.74 -7.86 -31.06
CA GLY A 174 -28.54 -9.08 -31.03
C GLY A 174 -27.73 -10.37 -31.08
N ALA A 175 -26.39 -10.31 -30.92
CA ALA A 175 -25.53 -11.48 -30.86
C ALA A 175 -25.70 -12.23 -29.53
N SER A 176 -25.16 -13.44 -29.47
CA SER A 176 -25.12 -14.24 -28.21
C SER A 176 -24.23 -13.66 -27.11
N THR A 177 -23.52 -12.59 -27.40
CA THR A 177 -22.66 -11.86 -26.49
C THR A 177 -23.19 -10.45 -26.15
N ASP A 178 -24.41 -10.12 -26.62
CA ASP A 178 -25.05 -8.81 -26.44
C ASP A 178 -25.57 -8.65 -25.01
N ILE A 179 -24.91 -7.81 -24.23
CA ILE A 179 -25.24 -7.55 -22.84
C ILE A 179 -26.49 -6.69 -22.64
N THR A 180 -27.10 -6.20 -23.72
CA THR A 180 -28.40 -5.50 -23.66
C THR A 180 -29.58 -6.45 -23.71
N GLN A 181 -29.35 -7.75 -23.78
CA GLN A 181 -30.39 -8.78 -23.80
C GLN A 181 -30.46 -9.52 -22.46
N VAL A 182 -31.68 -9.70 -21.95
CA VAL A 182 -31.88 -10.41 -20.68
C VAL A 182 -31.38 -11.86 -20.69
N GLY A 183 -31.30 -12.46 -21.88
CA GLY A 183 -30.85 -13.84 -22.07
C GLY A 183 -29.33 -14.04 -22.16
N THR A 184 -28.58 -12.95 -22.26
CA THR A 184 -27.10 -12.95 -22.39
C THR A 184 -26.47 -11.86 -21.51
N PRO A 185 -26.86 -11.74 -20.23
CA PRO A 185 -26.39 -10.70 -19.35
C PRO A 185 -24.87 -10.84 -19.11
N LEU A 186 -24.26 -9.78 -18.57
CA LEU A 186 -22.93 -9.85 -17.99
C LEU A 186 -23.02 -10.60 -16.67
N ALA A 187 -22.30 -11.70 -16.52
CA ALA A 187 -22.33 -12.49 -15.30
C ALA A 187 -21.29 -11.97 -14.29
N TRP A 188 -21.68 -11.95 -13.02
CA TRP A 188 -20.78 -11.53 -11.94
C TRP A 188 -19.48 -12.33 -11.88
N THR A 189 -19.50 -13.61 -12.25
CA THR A 189 -18.34 -14.51 -12.28
C THR A 189 -17.30 -14.12 -13.34
N GLU A 190 -17.66 -13.31 -14.34
CA GLU A 190 -16.75 -12.80 -15.35
C GLU A 190 -15.85 -11.67 -14.82
N LEU A 191 -16.18 -11.09 -13.63
CA LEU A 191 -15.50 -9.91 -13.10
C LEU A 191 -14.51 -10.27 -12.00
N PHE A 192 -13.30 -9.71 -12.13
CA PHE A 192 -12.27 -9.75 -11.09
C PHE A 192 -12.23 -8.41 -10.33
N PRO A 193 -11.89 -8.43 -9.04
CA PRO A 193 -11.79 -7.19 -8.27
C PRO A 193 -10.63 -6.31 -8.73
N ALA A 194 -10.72 -5.05 -8.41
CA ALA A 194 -9.63 -4.10 -8.39
C ALA A 194 -9.48 -3.56 -6.97
N VAL A 195 -8.25 -3.49 -6.48
CA VAL A 195 -7.91 -3.00 -5.15
C VAL A 195 -7.40 -1.58 -5.26
N LYS A 196 -7.91 -0.71 -4.41
CA LYS A 196 -7.51 0.69 -4.32
C LYS A 196 -6.02 0.81 -3.97
N ASP A 197 -5.27 1.62 -4.70
CA ASP A 197 -3.83 1.77 -4.48
C ASP A 197 -3.53 2.32 -3.08
N LYS A 198 -4.36 3.24 -2.56
CA LYS A 198 -4.21 3.74 -1.19
C LYS A 198 -4.35 2.62 -0.17
N SER A 199 -5.28 1.69 -0.34
CA SER A 199 -5.48 0.55 0.58
C SER A 199 -4.30 -0.42 0.53
N ILE A 200 -3.64 -0.57 -0.63
CA ILE A 200 -2.39 -1.34 -0.72
C ILE A 200 -1.27 -0.64 0.07
N PHE A 201 -1.19 0.70 0.02
CA PHE A 201 -0.25 1.46 0.87
C PHE A 201 -0.54 1.22 2.35
N ASP A 202 -1.79 1.28 2.78
CA ASP A 202 -2.20 1.07 4.18
C ASP A 202 -1.84 -0.36 4.66
N ILE A 203 -1.99 -1.36 3.79
CA ILE A 203 -1.58 -2.74 4.07
C ILE A 203 -0.05 -2.85 4.21
N ILE A 204 0.70 -2.18 3.33
CA ILE A 204 2.16 -2.11 3.41
C ILE A 204 2.59 -1.44 4.72
N GLU A 205 1.98 -0.31 5.11
CA GLU A 205 2.23 0.36 6.37
C GLU A 205 2.04 -0.59 7.56
N PHE A 206 0.92 -1.27 7.59
CA PHE A 206 0.57 -2.20 8.66
C PHE A 206 1.55 -3.38 8.74
N GLN A 207 1.86 -4.02 7.60
CA GLN A 207 2.67 -5.23 7.58
C GLN A 207 4.14 -4.97 7.94
N TYR A 208 4.72 -3.86 7.46
CA TYR A 208 6.13 -3.56 7.66
C TYR A 208 6.40 -2.56 8.80
N GLY A 209 5.36 -2.09 9.48
CA GLY A 209 5.50 -1.13 10.58
C GLY A 209 6.14 0.18 10.13
N VAL A 210 5.67 0.70 8.98
CA VAL A 210 6.07 2.00 8.43
C VAL A 210 4.85 2.90 8.32
N GLN A 211 5.08 4.20 8.18
CA GLN A 211 4.02 5.18 7.96
C GLN A 211 4.39 6.06 6.78
N PHE A 212 3.46 6.25 5.85
CA PHE A 212 3.61 7.18 4.74
C PHE A 212 2.78 8.43 5.00
N VAL A 213 3.41 9.58 4.87
CA VAL A 213 2.78 10.88 5.08
C VAL A 213 2.98 11.78 3.85
N GLY A 214 2.13 12.76 3.67
CA GLY A 214 2.24 13.72 2.58
C GLY A 214 0.90 14.03 1.92
N ASN A 215 0.78 15.24 1.38
CA ASN A 215 -0.47 15.70 0.77
C ASN A 215 -0.84 14.90 -0.48
N PHE A 216 0.13 14.31 -1.16
CA PHE A 216 -0.12 13.46 -2.34
C PHE A 216 -1.02 12.27 -2.02
N LEU A 217 -0.95 11.73 -0.79
CA LEU A 217 -1.77 10.58 -0.39
C LEU A 217 -3.27 10.89 -0.36
N THR A 218 -3.64 12.17 -0.44
CA THR A 218 -5.02 12.66 -0.57
C THR A 218 -5.34 13.19 -1.99
N ASP A 219 -4.37 13.16 -2.92
CA ASP A 219 -4.59 13.57 -4.31
C ASP A 219 -5.61 12.64 -4.99
N LYS A 220 -6.58 13.22 -5.68
CA LYS A 220 -7.66 12.48 -6.36
C LYS A 220 -7.18 11.47 -7.39
N ARG A 221 -6.05 11.74 -8.05
CA ARG A 221 -5.46 10.77 -8.99
C ARG A 221 -4.95 9.52 -8.29
N PHE A 222 -4.46 9.67 -7.05
CA PHE A 222 -4.00 8.55 -6.25
C PHE A 222 -5.15 7.84 -5.53
N THR A 223 -6.05 8.60 -4.89
CA THR A 223 -7.16 8.01 -4.12
C THR A 223 -8.19 7.29 -5.01
N ASN A 224 -8.27 7.63 -6.29
CA ASN A 224 -9.12 6.97 -7.28
C ASN A 224 -8.35 6.01 -8.19
N SER A 225 -7.06 5.75 -7.89
CA SER A 225 -6.26 4.76 -8.60
C SER A 225 -6.46 3.37 -7.99
N PHE A 226 -6.61 2.39 -8.87
CA PHE A 226 -6.82 0.99 -8.50
C PHE A 226 -5.86 0.10 -9.28
N THR A 227 -5.45 -1.00 -8.67
CA THR A 227 -4.75 -2.10 -9.32
C THR A 227 -5.71 -3.25 -9.54
N TRP A 228 -5.87 -3.70 -10.80
CA TRP A 228 -6.73 -4.83 -11.13
C TRP A 228 -6.12 -6.14 -10.63
N TRP A 229 -6.92 -6.94 -9.90
CA TRP A 229 -6.46 -8.08 -9.13
C TRP A 229 -6.68 -9.38 -9.88
N LYS A 230 -5.82 -9.67 -10.87
CA LYS A 230 -5.92 -10.85 -11.70
C LYS A 230 -4.55 -11.46 -11.98
N ASN A 231 -4.33 -12.69 -11.49
CA ASN A 231 -3.17 -13.51 -11.76
C ASN A 231 -3.54 -14.91 -12.31
N ARG A 232 -4.82 -15.22 -12.46
CA ARG A 232 -5.37 -16.52 -12.87
C ARG A 232 -6.49 -16.34 -13.88
N GLN A 233 -6.87 -17.44 -14.54
CA GLN A 233 -8.03 -17.43 -15.43
C GLN A 233 -9.33 -17.38 -14.65
N GLU A 234 -9.41 -18.12 -13.54
CA GLU A 234 -10.58 -18.21 -12.68
C GLU A 234 -10.27 -17.57 -11.32
N ALA A 235 -11.29 -16.95 -10.73
CA ALA A 235 -11.18 -16.40 -9.37
C ALA A 235 -11.10 -17.53 -8.34
N GLU A 236 -10.32 -17.37 -7.29
CA GLU A 236 -10.28 -18.26 -6.15
C GLU A 236 -10.92 -17.64 -4.92
N PHE A 237 -11.48 -18.51 -4.09
CA PHE A 237 -12.24 -18.11 -2.90
C PHE A 237 -11.69 -18.80 -1.66
N LEU A 238 -11.65 -18.04 -0.58
CA LEU A 238 -11.48 -18.57 0.76
C LEU A 238 -12.88 -18.83 1.34
N SER A 239 -13.25 -20.10 1.43
CA SER A 239 -14.50 -20.48 2.11
C SER A 239 -14.41 -20.06 3.58
N GLN A 240 -15.43 -19.33 4.05
CA GLN A 240 -15.61 -19.05 5.45
C GLN A 240 -16.57 -20.07 6.01
N PRO A 241 -16.09 -21.07 6.79
CA PRO A 241 -16.92 -22.11 7.34
C PRO A 241 -17.85 -21.53 8.40
N PHE A 242 -19.05 -22.10 8.48
CA PHE A 242 -20.00 -21.78 9.52
C PHE A 242 -19.73 -22.67 10.74
N ASN A 243 -19.55 -22.07 11.91
CA ASN A 243 -19.43 -22.78 13.17
C ASN A 243 -20.81 -23.26 13.62
N LEU A 244 -20.97 -24.59 13.73
CA LEU A 244 -22.22 -25.15 14.28
C LEU A 244 -22.28 -24.84 15.76
N THR A 245 -23.44 -24.35 16.22
CA THR A 245 -23.72 -24.05 17.63
C THR A 245 -24.62 -25.09 18.25
N PHE A 246 -24.42 -25.36 19.54
CA PHE A 246 -25.17 -26.24 20.36
C PHE A 246 -26.01 -25.38 21.33
N ASP A 247 -27.31 -25.48 21.28
CA ASP A 247 -28.21 -24.81 22.23
C ASP A 247 -28.60 -25.76 23.34
N PHE A 248 -28.00 -25.58 24.48
CA PHE A 248 -28.31 -26.34 25.71
C PHE A 248 -29.26 -25.57 26.65
N THR A 249 -29.81 -24.43 26.24
CA THR A 249 -30.76 -23.65 27.03
C THR A 249 -32.04 -24.46 27.28
N GLY A 250 -32.40 -24.64 28.55
CA GLY A 250 -33.60 -25.38 28.97
C GLY A 250 -33.40 -26.87 29.15
N ILE A 251 -32.21 -27.42 28.94
CA ILE A 251 -31.86 -28.78 29.35
C ILE A 251 -31.42 -28.69 30.82
N ALA A 252 -32.37 -29.02 31.73
CA ALA A 252 -32.08 -29.12 33.16
C ALA A 252 -31.20 -30.35 33.40
N ASP A 253 -30.06 -30.12 34.03
CA ASP A 253 -29.12 -31.15 34.48
C ASP A 253 -28.77 -32.17 33.38
N VAL A 254 -27.85 -31.84 32.48
CA VAL A 254 -27.04 -32.88 31.86
C VAL A 254 -26.33 -33.56 33.04
N THR A 255 -26.77 -34.74 33.39
CA THR A 255 -26.28 -35.46 34.55
C THR A 255 -24.79 -35.72 34.33
N LYS A 256 -23.93 -34.97 34.99
CA LYS A 256 -22.52 -35.24 35.06
C LYS A 256 -22.34 -36.62 35.64
N ALA A 257 -21.94 -37.59 34.87
CA ALA A 257 -21.32 -38.76 35.44
C ALA A 257 -19.93 -38.32 35.90
N THR A 258 -19.82 -37.91 37.13
CA THR A 258 -18.58 -37.45 37.73
C THR A 258 -17.86 -38.62 38.36
N TYR A 259 -16.65 -38.92 37.91
CA TYR A 259 -15.76 -39.77 38.72
C TYR A 259 -14.87 -38.85 39.55
N GLU A 260 -15.24 -38.63 40.82
CA GLU A 260 -14.31 -38.05 41.80
C GLU A 260 -13.50 -39.15 42.45
N HIS A 261 -12.21 -38.89 42.58
CA HIS A 261 -11.36 -39.68 43.44
C HIS A 261 -11.71 -39.29 44.90
N LEU A 262 -12.54 -40.06 45.55
CA LEU A 262 -12.82 -39.84 46.97
C LEU A 262 -11.55 -40.27 47.75
N ASP A 263 -11.30 -39.61 48.88
CA ASP A 263 -10.13 -39.84 49.77
C ASP A 263 -9.94 -41.32 50.27
N GLU A 264 -10.83 -42.17 49.89
CA GLU A 264 -10.66 -43.61 50.04
C GLU A 264 -10.15 -44.24 48.74
N PRO A 265 -9.11 -45.07 48.75
CA PRO A 265 -8.36 -45.47 47.55
C PRO A 265 -9.11 -46.41 46.59
N ASN A 266 -10.40 -46.57 46.69
CA ASN A 266 -11.21 -47.52 45.91
C ASN A 266 -12.53 -46.99 45.33
N GLU A 267 -12.80 -45.71 45.43
CA GLU A 267 -13.96 -45.09 44.77
C GLU A 267 -13.58 -44.11 43.70
N ILE A 268 -14.13 -44.30 42.49
CA ILE A 268 -13.88 -43.51 41.32
C ILE A 268 -15.24 -42.94 40.84
N ASN A 269 -15.40 -41.64 40.81
CA ASN A 269 -16.56 -40.98 40.20
C ASN A 269 -16.24 -40.51 38.81
N ILE A 270 -17.11 -40.74 37.84
CA ILE A 270 -16.96 -40.29 36.48
C ILE A 270 -17.50 -38.87 36.33
N VAL A 271 -16.63 -37.92 35.96
CA VAL A 271 -17.02 -36.55 35.63
C VAL A 271 -17.10 -36.41 34.14
N GLY A 272 -18.26 -36.08 33.62
CA GLY A 272 -18.43 -35.74 32.21
C GLY A 272 -19.33 -34.52 32.04
N PHE A 273 -18.97 -33.62 31.16
CA PHE A 273 -19.67 -32.44 30.68
C PHE A 273 -20.04 -31.32 31.65
N ASP A 274 -19.47 -30.15 31.43
CA ASP A 274 -19.99 -28.87 31.87
C ASP A 274 -20.52 -28.09 30.67
N ILE A 275 -21.88 -28.02 30.53
CA ILE A 275 -22.50 -27.29 29.41
C ILE A 275 -23.48 -26.29 30.04
N SER A 276 -23.21 -25.03 29.92
CA SER A 276 -24.00 -23.98 30.58
C SER A 276 -24.69 -22.98 29.67
N SER A 277 -24.57 -23.06 28.32
CA SER A 277 -25.24 -22.13 27.38
C SER A 277 -24.99 -22.52 25.92
N GLU A 278 -25.24 -21.64 24.98
CA GLU A 278 -25.00 -21.80 23.54
C GLU A 278 -23.50 -21.79 23.26
N TYR A 279 -22.93 -22.87 22.71
CA TYR A 279 -21.51 -23.01 22.41
C TYR A 279 -21.27 -23.48 20.96
N SER A 280 -20.20 -22.96 20.33
CA SER A 280 -19.66 -23.50 19.08
C SER A 280 -18.69 -24.66 19.27
N SER A 281 -18.35 -24.99 20.53
CA SER A 281 -17.44 -26.07 20.91
C SER A 281 -17.84 -26.66 22.23
N PHE A 282 -17.42 -27.89 22.51
CA PHE A 282 -17.59 -28.53 23.81
C PHE A 282 -16.31 -29.23 24.27
N ILE A 283 -16.15 -29.35 25.57
CA ILE A 283 -15.04 -29.98 26.24
C ILE A 283 -15.50 -31.32 26.78
N THR A 284 -14.70 -32.34 26.62
CA THR A 284 -14.99 -33.67 27.14
C THR A 284 -13.89 -34.14 28.08
N ASP A 285 -14.27 -34.58 29.27
CA ASP A 285 -13.44 -35.32 30.18
C ASP A 285 -13.60 -36.82 29.96
N PHE A 286 -12.65 -37.50 29.38
CA PHE A 286 -12.74 -38.92 29.11
C PHE A 286 -12.09 -39.79 30.23
N ILE A 287 -12.87 -40.73 30.72
CA ILE A 287 -12.38 -41.81 31.57
C ILE A 287 -12.63 -43.15 30.87
N THR A 288 -11.87 -44.16 31.24
CA THR A 288 -11.98 -45.54 30.70
C THR A 288 -13.39 -46.02 30.46
N GLY A 289 -13.73 -46.49 29.27
CA GLY A 289 -15.00 -47.01 28.87
C GLY A 289 -16.07 -46.01 28.45
N GLN A 290 -15.72 -44.75 28.34
CA GLN A 290 -16.63 -43.74 27.80
C GLN A 290 -16.61 -43.75 26.28
N TYR A 291 -17.77 -43.44 25.69
CA TYR A 291 -17.92 -43.24 24.29
C TYR A 291 -18.56 -41.88 23.99
N LEU A 292 -18.11 -41.27 22.89
CA LEU A 292 -18.71 -40.08 22.34
C LEU A 292 -19.06 -40.34 20.87
N ASN A 293 -20.33 -40.13 20.55
CA ASN A 293 -20.78 -40.26 19.17
C ASN A 293 -21.52 -38.99 18.78
N VAL A 294 -21.02 -38.30 17.74
CA VAL A 294 -21.68 -37.11 17.21
C VAL A 294 -22.03 -37.35 15.75
N LYS A 295 -23.30 -37.10 15.40
CA LYS A 295 -23.79 -37.16 14.03
C LYS A 295 -24.35 -35.80 13.66
N ILE A 296 -23.98 -35.31 12.49
CA ILE A 296 -24.43 -34.02 11.95
C ILE A 296 -25.20 -34.28 10.64
N LYS A 297 -26.33 -33.65 10.50
CA LYS A 297 -27.10 -33.59 9.25
C LYS A 297 -27.13 -32.14 8.81
N VAL A 298 -26.80 -31.89 7.54
CA VAL A 298 -27.04 -30.62 6.84
C VAL A 298 -28.20 -30.87 5.88
N ASP A 299 -29.15 -29.96 5.83
CA ASP A 299 -30.38 -30.07 5.04
C ASP A 299 -30.71 -28.75 4.35
N ASN A 300 -31.52 -28.78 3.30
CA ASN A 300 -31.96 -27.59 2.57
C ASN A 300 -30.78 -26.69 2.05
N LEU A 301 -29.70 -27.32 1.61
CA LEU A 301 -28.55 -26.61 1.11
C LEU A 301 -28.90 -25.81 -0.17
N SER A 302 -28.69 -24.50 -0.16
CA SER A 302 -29.08 -23.60 -1.26
C SER A 302 -28.25 -23.73 -2.53
N ASN A 303 -27.04 -24.33 -2.46
CA ASN A 303 -26.23 -24.64 -3.63
C ASN A 303 -26.07 -26.16 -3.79
N SER A 304 -25.91 -26.65 -5.02
CA SER A 304 -25.77 -28.08 -5.35
C SER A 304 -24.34 -28.59 -5.29
N SER A 305 -23.40 -27.78 -4.81
CA SER A 305 -21.98 -28.16 -4.72
C SER A 305 -21.74 -29.09 -3.53
N PRO A 306 -20.68 -29.96 -3.59
CA PRO A 306 -20.33 -30.72 -2.41
C PRO A 306 -20.03 -29.82 -1.23
N PHE A 307 -20.39 -30.29 -0.03
CA PHE A 307 -20.08 -29.62 1.22
C PHE A 307 -19.23 -30.50 2.12
N PHE A 308 -18.57 -29.90 3.09
CA PHE A 308 -17.69 -30.58 4.04
C PHE A 308 -18.15 -30.32 5.46
N ILE A 309 -18.10 -31.33 6.30
CA ILE A 309 -18.22 -31.17 7.74
C ILE A 309 -16.83 -31.38 8.32
N ASP A 310 -16.22 -30.30 8.77
CA ASP A 310 -14.88 -30.27 9.35
C ASP A 310 -14.97 -30.37 10.87
N VAL A 311 -14.23 -31.29 11.44
CA VAL A 311 -14.14 -31.52 12.91
C VAL A 311 -12.76 -31.04 13.35
N TYR A 312 -12.77 -30.14 14.29
CA TYR A 312 -11.55 -29.68 14.97
C TYR A 312 -11.49 -30.27 16.36
N LYS A 313 -10.33 -30.75 16.75
CA LYS A 313 -10.03 -31.22 18.08
C LYS A 313 -8.86 -30.42 18.65
N ASN A 314 -9.08 -29.74 19.77
CA ASN A 314 -8.08 -28.85 20.38
C ASN A 314 -7.55 -27.77 19.41
N GLY A 315 -8.43 -27.22 18.57
CA GLY A 315 -8.10 -26.19 17.58
C GLY A 315 -7.39 -26.69 16.32
N VAL A 316 -7.14 -28.02 16.21
CA VAL A 316 -6.50 -28.63 15.04
C VAL A 316 -7.54 -29.41 14.23
N LEU A 317 -7.52 -29.31 12.91
CA LEU A 317 -8.39 -30.10 12.03
C LEU A 317 -8.13 -31.60 12.31
N PHE A 318 -9.12 -32.28 12.87
CA PHE A 318 -9.08 -33.69 13.22
C PHE A 318 -9.57 -34.58 12.07
N ASN A 319 -10.69 -34.18 11.43
CA ASN A 319 -11.24 -34.88 10.28
C ASN A 319 -12.07 -33.92 9.40
N SER A 320 -12.29 -34.31 8.14
CA SER A 320 -13.13 -33.59 7.19
C SER A 320 -13.97 -34.60 6.40
N PHE A 321 -15.29 -34.45 6.42
CA PHE A 321 -16.23 -35.36 5.78
C PHE A 321 -16.87 -34.69 4.57
N GLU A 322 -16.47 -35.10 3.36
CA GLU A 322 -17.08 -34.64 2.12
C GLU A 322 -18.48 -35.28 1.94
N GLN A 323 -19.46 -34.48 1.61
CA GLN A 323 -20.83 -34.92 1.31
C GLN A 323 -21.24 -34.39 -0.06
N LEU A 324 -21.79 -35.29 -0.87
CA LEU A 324 -22.30 -34.99 -2.21
C LEU A 324 -23.78 -34.62 -2.22
N VAL A 325 -24.50 -34.97 -1.15
CA VAL A 325 -25.96 -34.78 -1.04
C VAL A 325 -26.28 -34.43 0.43
N ASP A 326 -27.13 -33.42 0.63
CA ASP A 326 -27.66 -33.06 1.93
C ASP A 326 -28.76 -34.03 2.42
N GLY A 327 -29.26 -33.83 3.64
CA GLY A 327 -30.41 -34.56 4.21
C GLY A 327 -30.08 -35.86 4.92
N SER A 328 -28.78 -36.26 5.01
CA SER A 328 -28.38 -37.47 5.73
C SER A 328 -27.48 -37.18 6.91
N TYR A 329 -27.63 -37.93 8.01
CA TYR A 329 -26.73 -37.86 9.14
C TYR A 329 -25.36 -38.46 8.79
N VAL A 330 -24.32 -37.71 9.05
CA VAL A 330 -22.90 -38.13 8.94
C VAL A 330 -22.38 -38.32 10.37
N GLN A 331 -21.80 -39.48 10.67
CA GLN A 331 -21.13 -39.73 11.94
C GLN A 331 -19.74 -39.05 11.89
N VAL A 332 -19.62 -37.95 12.60
CA VAL A 332 -18.41 -37.11 12.56
C VAL A 332 -17.45 -37.39 13.71
N VAL A 333 -17.95 -37.86 14.82
CA VAL A 333 -17.17 -38.38 15.95
C VAL A 333 -17.70 -39.73 16.36
N ASN A 334 -16.79 -40.67 16.57
CA ASN A 334 -17.07 -41.98 17.15
C ASN A 334 -15.84 -42.42 17.93
N GLU A 335 -15.70 -41.87 19.11
CA GLU A 335 -14.55 -42.15 19.97
C GLU A 335 -14.97 -43.04 21.15
N PHE A 336 -14.15 -44.05 21.39
CA PHE A 336 -14.27 -44.92 22.53
C PHE A 336 -12.89 -44.97 23.21
N LEU A 337 -12.83 -44.53 24.46
CA LEU A 337 -11.59 -44.48 25.20
C LEU A 337 -11.43 -45.72 26.08
N VAL A 338 -10.44 -46.55 25.72
CA VAL A 338 -10.00 -47.69 26.52
C VAL A 338 -8.64 -47.34 27.12
N ILE A 339 -8.58 -47.08 28.40
CA ILE A 339 -7.28 -46.83 29.07
C ILE A 339 -6.91 -48.07 29.86
N SER A 340 -5.75 -48.61 29.61
CA SER A 340 -5.32 -49.86 30.24
C SER A 340 -4.61 -49.69 31.58
N ASN A 341 -4.10 -48.54 32.01
CA ASN A 341 -3.33 -48.48 33.26
C ASN A 341 -3.07 -47.11 33.92
N ALA A 342 -3.76 -46.03 33.59
CA ALA A 342 -3.60 -44.77 34.34
C ALA A 342 -4.83 -43.85 34.13
N PHE A 343 -5.28 -43.25 35.20
CA PHE A 343 -6.29 -42.21 35.16
C PHE A 343 -5.67 -40.96 34.53
N GLN A 344 -6.02 -40.67 33.29
CA GLN A 344 -5.76 -39.38 32.65
C GLN A 344 -7.12 -38.85 32.19
N SER A 345 -7.54 -37.73 32.77
CA SER A 345 -8.58 -36.91 32.14
C SER A 345 -7.94 -36.25 30.95
N LEU A 346 -8.54 -36.34 29.79
CA LEU A 346 -8.12 -35.63 28.58
C LEU A 346 -9.25 -34.64 28.30
N ASP A 347 -9.02 -33.37 28.60
CA ASP A 347 -9.91 -32.28 28.25
C ASP A 347 -9.78 -32.02 26.77
N ASP A 348 -10.61 -32.66 25.97
CA ASP A 348 -10.64 -32.46 24.54
C ASP A 348 -11.74 -31.47 24.16
N VAL A 349 -11.37 -30.45 23.38
CA VAL A 349 -12.27 -29.45 22.85
C VAL A 349 -12.62 -29.80 21.40
N TYR A 350 -13.90 -30.04 21.12
CA TYR A 350 -14.42 -30.34 19.80
C TYR A 350 -15.18 -29.13 19.24
N GLU A 351 -14.85 -28.74 18.00
CA GLU A 351 -15.56 -27.75 17.21
C GLU A 351 -16.00 -28.35 15.89
N PHE A 352 -17.20 -28.01 15.42
CA PHE A 352 -17.74 -28.51 14.16
C PHE A 352 -18.05 -27.35 13.23
N LYS A 353 -17.62 -27.46 11.98
CA LYS A 353 -17.79 -26.41 10.98
C LYS A 353 -18.36 -27.00 9.71
N VAL A 354 -19.28 -26.29 9.07
CA VAL A 354 -19.76 -26.61 7.73
C VAL A 354 -19.05 -25.70 6.74
N ARG A 355 -18.43 -26.29 5.72
CA ARG A 355 -17.75 -25.59 4.66
C ARG A 355 -18.31 -25.99 3.31
N THR A 356 -18.57 -25.01 2.45
CA THR A 356 -19.08 -25.18 1.09
C THR A 356 -18.12 -24.58 0.09
N THR A 357 -18.21 -24.92 -1.18
CA THR A 357 -17.35 -24.34 -2.24
C THR A 357 -17.77 -22.93 -2.65
N GLY A 358 -18.94 -22.47 -2.21
CA GLY A 358 -19.45 -21.11 -2.42
C GLY A 358 -20.32 -20.70 -1.24
N ALA A 359 -20.85 -19.49 -1.24
CA ALA A 359 -21.81 -19.07 -0.24
C ALA A 359 -23.09 -19.94 -0.32
N ALA A 360 -23.59 -20.41 0.80
CA ALA A 360 -24.77 -21.25 0.90
C ALA A 360 -25.52 -21.00 2.19
N THR A 361 -26.85 -21.16 2.16
CA THR A 361 -27.70 -21.27 3.33
C THR A 361 -28.14 -22.72 3.50
N PHE A 362 -28.32 -23.14 4.73
CA PHE A 362 -28.71 -24.52 5.05
C PHE A 362 -29.37 -24.59 6.42
N ASP A 363 -30.07 -25.68 6.68
CA ASP A 363 -30.52 -26.09 8.00
C ASP A 363 -29.59 -27.19 8.52
N TYR A 364 -29.49 -27.37 9.82
CA TYR A 364 -28.70 -28.46 10.38
C TYR A 364 -29.29 -29.06 11.64
N ASP A 365 -29.04 -30.36 11.82
CA ASP A 365 -29.33 -31.09 13.04
C ASP A 365 -28.06 -31.75 13.55
N ILE A 366 -27.86 -31.69 14.84
CA ILE A 366 -26.77 -32.39 15.52
C ILE A 366 -27.33 -33.40 16.49
N GLN A 367 -27.00 -34.68 16.30
CA GLN A 367 -27.27 -35.75 17.26
C GLN A 367 -26.01 -36.04 18.04
N TYR A 368 -26.15 -35.97 19.32
CA TYR A 368 -25.08 -36.15 20.28
C TYR A 368 -25.44 -37.29 21.20
N ASN A 369 -24.58 -38.31 21.27
CA ASN A 369 -24.69 -39.43 22.20
C ASN A 369 -23.43 -39.55 23.01
N PHE A 370 -23.55 -39.53 24.29
CA PHE A 370 -22.50 -39.74 25.24
C PHE A 370 -22.88 -40.79 26.22
N GLY A 371 -21.92 -41.60 26.62
CA GLY A 371 -22.19 -42.65 27.62
C GLY A 371 -20.93 -43.40 27.99
N PHE A 372 -21.16 -44.42 28.77
CA PHE A 372 -20.14 -45.36 29.14
C PHE A 372 -20.69 -46.78 29.07
N ASP A 373 -19.86 -47.73 28.66
CA ASP A 373 -20.15 -49.14 28.68
C ASP A 373 -19.92 -49.71 30.10
N ASP A 374 -20.38 -50.96 30.31
CA ASP A 374 -20.09 -51.68 31.55
C ASP A 374 -18.55 -51.71 31.81
N VAL A 375 -18.13 -51.04 32.86
CA VAL A 375 -16.69 -50.95 33.22
C VAL A 375 -16.41 -51.80 34.44
N GLU A 376 -15.57 -52.82 34.26
CA GLU A 376 -14.93 -53.53 35.37
C GLU A 376 -13.67 -52.81 35.79
N ILE A 377 -13.68 -52.20 36.94
CA ILE A 377 -12.49 -51.53 37.49
C ILE A 377 -11.73 -52.53 38.34
N ASN A 378 -10.62 -53.05 37.82
CA ASN A 378 -9.69 -53.86 38.59
C ASN A 378 -8.86 -52.97 39.50
N THR A 379 -9.24 -52.85 40.73
CA THR A 379 -8.40 -52.19 41.74
C THR A 379 -7.22 -53.09 42.13
N PRO A 380 -6.09 -52.48 42.56
CA PRO A 380 -4.93 -53.27 43.01
C PRO A 380 -5.21 -54.08 44.26
N ASN A 381 -6.39 -53.93 44.83
CA ASN A 381 -6.80 -54.74 45.95
C ASN A 381 -7.69 -55.91 45.44
N PRO A 382 -7.23 -57.18 45.50
CA PRO A 382 -7.90 -58.29 44.80
C PRO A 382 -9.31 -58.64 45.29
N ASN A 383 -9.92 -57.88 46.15
CA ASN A 383 -11.24 -58.18 46.75
C ASN A 383 -12.33 -57.13 46.37
N VAL A 384 -12.13 -56.17 45.58
CA VAL A 384 -13.19 -55.22 45.19
C VAL A 384 -13.19 -55.03 43.69
N ILE A 385 -14.15 -55.64 43.04
CA ILE A 385 -14.57 -55.40 41.67
C ILE A 385 -15.82 -54.51 41.75
N THR A 386 -15.73 -53.29 41.33
CA THR A 386 -16.90 -52.44 41.21
C THR A 386 -17.30 -52.40 39.74
N ALA A 387 -18.37 -53.07 39.38
CA ALA A 387 -18.99 -52.97 38.05
C ALA A 387 -19.94 -51.77 38.06
N GLN A 388 -19.70 -50.84 37.15
CA GLN A 388 -20.64 -49.77 36.84
C GLN A 388 -21.49 -50.20 35.62
N PRO A 389 -22.82 -50.20 35.69
CA PRO A 389 -23.62 -50.57 34.54
C PRO A 389 -23.55 -49.51 33.46
N ALA A 390 -23.72 -49.95 32.21
CA ALA A 390 -23.77 -49.07 31.06
C ALA A 390 -24.79 -47.95 31.24
N GLY A 391 -24.45 -46.76 30.89
CA GLY A 391 -25.31 -45.57 30.94
C GLY A 391 -24.97 -44.57 29.86
N GLY A 392 -25.91 -43.71 29.51
CA GLY A 392 -25.64 -42.65 28.51
C GLY A 392 -26.87 -41.80 28.22
N GLU A 393 -26.62 -40.69 27.60
CA GLU A 393 -27.63 -39.71 27.23
C GLU A 393 -27.52 -39.35 25.74
N SER A 394 -28.67 -38.97 25.16
CA SER A 394 -28.78 -38.65 23.73
C SER A 394 -29.55 -37.35 23.56
N TYR A 395 -28.97 -36.43 22.84
CA TYR A 395 -29.57 -35.13 22.54
C TYR A 395 -29.64 -34.89 21.04
N THR A 396 -30.64 -34.12 20.60
CA THR A 396 -30.75 -33.66 19.22
C THR A 396 -30.97 -32.16 19.23
N PHE A 397 -30.06 -31.45 18.55
CA PHE A 397 -30.14 -30.01 18.36
C PHE A 397 -30.46 -29.73 16.90
N SER A 398 -31.47 -28.90 16.66
CA SER A 398 -31.88 -28.50 15.32
C SER A 398 -31.86 -27.00 15.19
N SER A 399 -31.30 -26.49 14.07
CA SER A 399 -31.28 -25.09 13.73
C SER A 399 -31.70 -24.88 12.28
N THR A 400 -32.46 -23.82 12.04
CA THR A 400 -32.95 -23.46 10.70
C THR A 400 -32.14 -22.32 10.06
N SER A 401 -30.98 -21.99 10.57
CA SER A 401 -30.21 -20.83 10.07
C SER A 401 -28.70 -21.04 10.15
N GLY A 402 -28.17 -21.77 9.19
CA GLY A 402 -26.72 -21.78 8.93
C GLY A 402 -26.42 -21.07 7.62
N SER A 403 -25.30 -20.41 7.53
CA SER A 403 -24.81 -19.88 6.26
C SER A 403 -23.30 -19.87 6.18
N THR A 404 -22.78 -20.29 5.03
CA THR A 404 -21.37 -20.10 4.69
C THR A 404 -21.21 -18.88 3.81
N SER A 405 -20.06 -18.21 3.87
CA SER A 405 -19.69 -17.17 2.96
C SER A 405 -18.39 -17.52 2.24
N SER A 406 -18.16 -16.92 1.09
CA SER A 406 -16.90 -17.03 0.37
C SER A 406 -16.29 -15.66 0.24
N ASN A 407 -15.06 -15.50 0.72
CA ASN A 407 -14.28 -14.29 0.49
C ASN A 407 -13.38 -14.50 -0.74
N PHE A 408 -13.14 -13.42 -1.46
CA PHE A 408 -12.17 -13.44 -2.54
C PHE A 408 -10.77 -13.72 -1.97
N ASP A 409 -10.03 -14.65 -2.59
CA ASP A 409 -8.65 -14.93 -2.18
C ASP A 409 -7.68 -13.93 -2.82
N PHE A 410 -7.40 -12.84 -2.11
CA PHE A 410 -6.48 -11.80 -2.57
C PHE A 410 -5.05 -12.29 -2.70
N ASN A 411 -4.60 -13.26 -1.91
CA ASN A 411 -3.23 -13.73 -1.93
C ASN A 411 -2.93 -14.58 -3.17
N THR A 412 -3.79 -15.56 -3.47
CA THR A 412 -3.58 -16.46 -4.61
C THR A 412 -3.85 -15.79 -5.96
N THR A 413 -4.71 -14.76 -5.98
CA THR A 413 -5.07 -14.01 -7.18
C THR A 413 -4.28 -12.71 -7.36
N ALA A 414 -3.41 -12.37 -6.40
CA ALA A 414 -2.58 -11.16 -6.47
C ALA A 414 -1.73 -11.11 -7.74
N PRO A 415 -1.61 -9.96 -8.39
CA PRO A 415 -0.68 -9.77 -9.49
C PRO A 415 0.74 -10.18 -9.13
N ASP A 416 1.43 -10.86 -10.06
CA ASP A 416 2.80 -11.35 -9.82
C ASP A 416 3.81 -10.22 -9.95
N ILE A 417 3.99 -9.47 -8.88
CA ILE A 417 4.95 -8.38 -8.76
C ILE A 417 5.49 -8.31 -7.33
N ALA A 418 6.78 -7.98 -7.17
CA ALA A 418 7.35 -7.70 -5.85
C ALA A 418 6.74 -6.42 -5.25
N VAL A 419 6.56 -6.39 -3.92
CA VAL A 419 6.07 -5.20 -3.19
C VAL A 419 6.91 -3.98 -3.51
N LEU A 420 8.23 -4.13 -3.51
CA LEU A 420 9.17 -3.06 -3.84
C LEU A 420 8.98 -2.52 -5.26
N ASP A 421 8.76 -3.41 -6.24
CA ASP A 421 8.59 -3.00 -7.64
C ASP A 421 7.24 -2.33 -7.87
N TRP A 422 6.19 -2.81 -7.20
CA TRP A 422 4.87 -2.17 -7.23
C TRP A 422 4.93 -0.78 -6.60
N PHE A 423 5.56 -0.65 -5.43
CA PHE A 423 5.75 0.62 -4.73
C PHE A 423 6.53 1.63 -5.58
N LYS A 424 7.71 1.23 -6.07
CA LYS A 424 8.53 2.04 -6.97
C LYS A 424 7.80 2.40 -8.27
N GLY A 425 7.05 1.45 -8.83
CA GLY A 425 6.23 1.69 -10.02
C GLY A 425 5.20 2.79 -9.78
N THR A 426 4.55 2.80 -8.62
CA THR A 426 3.59 3.83 -8.24
C THR A 426 4.27 5.19 -8.01
N LEU A 427 5.45 5.23 -7.36
CA LEU A 427 6.23 6.46 -7.27
C LEU A 427 6.60 7.00 -8.65
N LYS A 428 7.04 6.12 -9.58
CA LYS A 428 7.36 6.50 -10.98
C LYS A 428 6.13 6.99 -11.75
N GLN A 429 4.96 6.42 -11.50
CA GLN A 429 3.74 6.84 -12.18
C GLN A 429 3.45 8.33 -11.96
N PHE A 430 3.69 8.81 -10.76
CA PHE A 430 3.38 10.18 -10.35
C PHE A 430 4.62 11.06 -10.10
N ASN A 431 5.81 10.61 -10.52
CA ASN A 431 7.06 11.34 -10.26
C ASN A 431 7.23 11.76 -8.80
N LEU A 432 7.01 10.82 -7.88
CA LEU A 432 7.07 11.06 -6.45
C LEU A 432 8.45 10.81 -5.88
N THR A 433 8.77 11.55 -4.85
CA THR A 433 9.88 11.30 -3.95
C THR A 433 9.36 10.60 -2.70
N CYS A 434 10.22 9.80 -2.06
CA CYS A 434 9.93 9.15 -0.79
C CYS A 434 11.19 9.28 0.08
N TYR A 435 11.10 9.95 1.21
CA TYR A 435 12.24 10.19 2.09
C TYR A 435 11.82 10.13 3.58
N PRO A 436 12.73 9.75 4.51
CA PRO A 436 12.41 9.64 5.92
C PRO A 436 12.18 11.03 6.52
N THR A 437 11.26 11.10 7.44
CA THR A 437 11.04 12.28 8.29
C THR A 437 11.91 12.21 9.56
N ALA A 438 11.71 13.14 10.47
CA ALA A 438 12.36 13.09 11.79
C ALA A 438 11.80 11.99 12.71
N ASN A 439 10.65 11.42 12.37
CA ASN A 439 10.01 10.36 13.14
C ASN A 439 10.52 8.99 12.64
N ASP A 440 10.71 8.05 13.55
CA ASP A 440 11.19 6.72 13.22
C ASP A 440 10.15 5.97 12.36
N ASN A 441 10.58 5.34 11.27
CA ASN A 441 9.75 4.60 10.30
C ASN A 441 8.67 5.41 9.58
N GLU A 442 8.73 6.73 9.61
CA GLU A 442 7.83 7.62 8.88
C GLU A 442 8.52 8.17 7.63
N TYR A 443 7.83 8.11 6.49
CA TYR A 443 8.33 8.51 5.19
C TYR A 443 7.39 9.52 4.54
N GLN A 444 7.95 10.67 4.15
CA GLN A 444 7.24 11.67 3.37
C GLN A 444 7.17 11.25 1.91
N ILE A 445 5.98 11.34 1.30
CA ILE A 445 5.76 11.10 -0.12
C ILE A 445 5.14 12.35 -0.74
N GLU A 446 5.81 12.89 -1.76
CA GLU A 446 5.34 14.07 -2.47
C GLU A 446 5.88 14.14 -3.90
N PRO A 447 5.25 14.90 -4.82
CA PRO A 447 5.78 15.14 -6.13
C PRO A 447 7.18 15.79 -6.08
N LEU A 448 8.08 15.36 -6.97
CA LEU A 448 9.44 15.88 -7.03
C LEU A 448 9.51 17.42 -7.13
N GLN A 449 8.54 18.00 -7.84
CA GLN A 449 8.46 19.45 -7.97
C GLN A 449 8.14 20.13 -6.62
N ASP A 450 7.23 19.55 -5.83
CA ASP A 450 6.83 20.09 -4.53
C ASP A 450 7.96 19.95 -3.51
N TYR A 451 8.69 18.81 -3.56
CA TYR A 451 9.90 18.61 -2.78
C TYR A 451 10.90 19.77 -2.95
N TYR A 452 11.27 20.11 -4.19
CA TYR A 452 12.19 21.24 -4.44
C TYR A 452 11.62 22.62 -4.10
N GLN A 453 10.31 22.75 -3.96
CA GLN A 453 9.66 23.99 -3.57
C GLN A 453 9.53 24.12 -2.06
N GLY A 454 9.64 23.01 -1.32
CA GLY A 454 9.51 22.95 0.15
C GLY A 454 10.75 23.43 0.90
N GLY A 455 11.94 23.38 0.28
CA GLY A 455 13.20 23.73 0.91
C GLY A 455 13.40 25.23 1.15
N GLU A 456 14.38 25.55 1.99
CA GLU A 456 14.76 26.93 2.30
C GLU A 456 15.79 27.47 1.29
N GLU A 457 15.88 28.80 1.17
CA GLU A 457 16.94 29.45 0.40
C GLU A 457 18.18 29.64 1.27
N VAL A 458 19.27 28.93 0.95
CA VAL A 458 20.50 28.95 1.71
C VAL A 458 21.59 29.72 0.95
N ILE A 459 21.97 30.88 1.48
CA ILE A 459 23.01 31.76 0.89
C ILE A 459 24.38 31.26 1.30
N ILE A 460 25.12 30.66 0.38
CA ILE A 460 26.47 30.13 0.64
C ILE A 460 27.59 30.98 0.03
N THR A 461 27.28 32.09 -0.60
CA THR A 461 28.27 32.97 -1.30
C THR A 461 29.57 33.22 -0.53
N PRO A 462 29.55 33.52 0.80
CA PRO A 462 30.79 33.81 1.55
C PRO A 462 31.67 32.58 1.80
N TYR A 463 31.13 31.38 1.58
CA TYR A 463 31.75 30.11 1.95
C TYR A 463 32.27 29.32 0.73
N VAL A 464 31.98 29.82 -0.49
CA VAL A 464 32.33 29.14 -1.73
C VAL A 464 33.84 29.32 -1.99
N ASP A 465 34.49 28.20 -2.34
CA ASP A 465 35.85 28.23 -2.88
C ASP A 465 35.81 28.78 -4.31
N THR A 466 36.34 29.98 -4.48
CA THR A 466 36.33 30.68 -5.78
C THR A 466 37.33 30.15 -6.78
N ASP A 467 38.29 29.31 -6.31
CA ASP A 467 39.37 28.82 -7.17
C ASP A 467 38.98 27.58 -7.97
N SER A 468 37.84 26.95 -7.64
CA SER A 468 37.41 25.67 -8.21
C SER A 468 35.92 25.61 -8.60
N ILE A 469 35.42 26.60 -9.34
CA ILE A 469 34.07 26.60 -9.88
C ILE A 469 34.05 26.12 -11.32
N GLU A 470 33.39 25.02 -11.61
CA GLU A 470 33.13 24.50 -12.96
C GLU A 470 31.67 24.81 -13.35
N VAL A 471 31.49 25.42 -14.52
CA VAL A 471 30.17 25.68 -15.10
C VAL A 471 30.07 24.94 -16.42
N SER A 472 29.14 24.03 -16.53
CA SER A 472 28.91 23.21 -17.70
C SER A 472 27.45 23.30 -18.18
N ARG A 473 27.20 22.87 -19.41
CA ARG A 473 25.84 22.74 -19.90
C ARG A 473 25.17 21.50 -19.31
N PRO A 474 23.86 21.52 -19.06
CA PRO A 474 23.11 20.31 -18.71
C PRO A 474 23.15 19.33 -19.90
N LYS A 475 22.98 18.03 -19.56
CA LYS A 475 22.77 17.01 -20.57
C LYS A 475 21.31 17.10 -20.98
N LEU A 476 21.02 17.61 -22.18
CA LEU A 476 19.65 17.70 -22.71
C LEU A 476 19.35 16.48 -23.55
N TYR A 477 18.29 15.77 -23.20
CA TYR A 477 17.88 14.56 -23.87
C TYR A 477 17.29 14.88 -25.25
N ASN A 478 17.64 14.08 -26.26
CA ASN A 478 17.06 14.21 -27.59
C ASN A 478 15.73 13.46 -27.71
N GLU A 479 15.41 12.63 -26.75
CA GLU A 479 14.19 11.85 -26.73
C GLU A 479 13.68 11.68 -25.30
N LEU A 480 12.39 11.95 -25.07
CA LEU A 480 11.68 11.65 -23.84
C LEU A 480 10.66 10.53 -24.13
N VAL A 481 10.73 9.45 -23.37
CA VAL A 481 9.84 8.30 -23.55
C VAL A 481 9.23 7.91 -22.22
N PHE A 482 7.91 7.93 -22.18
CA PHE A 482 7.11 7.48 -21.05
C PHE A 482 6.24 6.32 -21.53
N SER A 483 6.35 5.17 -20.88
CA SER A 483 5.70 3.95 -21.35
C SER A 483 5.21 3.08 -20.22
N TRP A 484 4.15 2.34 -20.51
CA TRP A 484 3.63 1.24 -19.73
C TRP A 484 4.26 -0.08 -20.18
N GLN A 485 3.99 -1.18 -19.47
CA GLN A 485 4.22 -2.51 -20.03
C GLN A 485 3.31 -2.72 -21.23
N GLU A 486 3.80 -3.47 -22.23
CA GLU A 486 3.02 -3.75 -23.41
C GLU A 486 1.86 -4.71 -23.08
N SER A 487 0.65 -4.25 -23.31
CA SER A 487 -0.56 -5.05 -23.13
C SER A 487 -0.82 -5.95 -24.33
N LYS A 488 -1.31 -7.15 -24.04
CA LYS A 488 -1.75 -8.11 -25.08
C LYS A 488 -3.22 -7.95 -25.44
N SER A 489 -3.94 -7.00 -24.82
CA SER A 489 -5.33 -6.70 -25.14
C SER A 489 -5.46 -6.31 -26.60
N PHE A 490 -6.46 -6.89 -27.27
CA PHE A 490 -6.68 -6.61 -28.69
C PHE A 490 -6.93 -5.11 -28.93
N LEU A 491 -7.65 -4.43 -28.05
CA LEU A 491 -7.86 -2.96 -28.17
C LEU A 491 -6.57 -2.17 -28.12
N ASN A 492 -5.65 -2.55 -27.23
CA ASN A 492 -4.35 -1.89 -27.13
C ASN A 492 -3.48 -2.15 -28.38
N LYS A 493 -3.59 -3.35 -28.98
CA LYS A 493 -2.87 -3.70 -30.19
C LYS A 493 -3.43 -2.99 -31.40
N ASP A 494 -4.76 -2.96 -31.56
CA ASP A 494 -5.43 -2.22 -32.65
C ASP A 494 -5.06 -0.73 -32.59
N PHE A 495 -5.00 -0.16 -31.37
CA PHE A 495 -4.52 1.22 -31.17
C PHE A 495 -3.07 1.39 -31.63
N LYS A 496 -2.18 0.46 -31.26
CA LYS A 496 -0.76 0.51 -31.63
C LYS A 496 -0.58 0.40 -33.13
N GLU A 497 -1.37 -0.44 -33.80
CA GLU A 497 -1.33 -0.58 -35.26
C GLU A 497 -1.89 0.65 -35.98
N ALA A 498 -2.96 1.24 -35.44
CA ALA A 498 -3.60 2.41 -36.05
C ALA A 498 -2.77 3.70 -35.89
N TYR A 499 -2.07 3.86 -34.77
CA TYR A 499 -1.39 5.11 -34.40
C TYR A 499 0.14 5.01 -34.30
N GLU A 500 0.72 3.86 -34.58
CA GLU A 500 2.17 3.59 -34.50
C GLU A 500 2.80 3.96 -33.15
N ARG A 501 2.02 3.97 -32.08
CA ARG A 501 2.45 4.28 -30.70
C ARG A 501 1.73 3.42 -29.67
N GLN A 502 2.37 3.22 -28.54
CA GLN A 502 1.77 2.50 -27.42
C GLN A 502 0.64 3.34 -26.79
N TYR A 503 -0.51 2.69 -26.49
CA TYR A 503 -1.58 3.31 -25.74
C TYR A 503 -1.09 3.82 -24.37
N GLY A 504 -1.53 5.00 -23.97
CA GLY A 504 -1.18 5.63 -22.69
C GLY A 504 0.26 6.16 -22.58
N GLY A 505 1.11 5.87 -23.56
CA GLY A 505 2.50 6.33 -23.58
C GLY A 505 2.67 7.72 -24.19
N LEU A 506 3.84 8.33 -23.96
CA LEU A 506 4.25 9.60 -24.57
C LEU A 506 5.67 9.44 -25.13
N ARG A 507 5.90 9.98 -26.30
CA ARG A 507 7.20 10.11 -26.92
C ARG A 507 7.36 11.51 -27.51
N GLU A 508 8.36 12.26 -27.02
CA GLU A 508 8.73 13.55 -27.54
C GLU A 508 10.18 13.52 -28.04
N THR A 509 10.46 14.16 -29.17
CA THR A 509 11.78 14.17 -29.78
C THR A 509 12.27 15.60 -29.95
N PHE A 510 13.56 15.81 -29.61
CA PHE A 510 14.26 17.08 -29.70
C PHE A 510 15.56 16.86 -30.50
N PRO A 511 15.50 16.91 -31.85
CA PRO A 511 16.59 16.48 -32.72
C PRO A 511 17.89 17.29 -32.55
N ASP A 512 17.78 18.51 -32.00
CA ASP A 512 18.94 19.41 -31.81
C ASP A 512 19.74 19.10 -30.54
N TYR A 513 19.29 18.15 -29.70
CA TYR A 513 19.94 17.78 -28.45
C TYR A 513 20.71 16.47 -28.57
N ASP A 514 21.78 16.31 -27.79
CA ASP A 514 22.75 15.22 -27.87
C ASP A 514 22.81 14.34 -26.61
N GLY A 515 21.90 14.56 -25.66
CA GLY A 515 21.94 13.92 -24.36
C GLY A 515 21.42 12.48 -24.33
N GLY A 516 20.99 11.92 -25.44
CA GLY A 516 20.43 10.57 -25.51
C GLY A 516 18.97 10.52 -25.06
N LYS A 517 18.49 9.31 -24.77
CA LYS A 517 17.10 9.04 -24.40
C LYS A 517 16.90 9.17 -22.89
N TYR A 518 15.82 9.82 -22.50
CA TYR A 518 15.25 9.74 -21.16
C TYR A 518 14.04 8.82 -21.19
N GLU A 519 14.03 7.76 -20.38
CA GLU A 519 12.99 6.75 -20.42
C GLU A 519 12.44 6.46 -19.05
N VAL A 520 11.12 6.60 -18.94
CA VAL A 520 10.34 6.15 -17.78
C VAL A 520 9.44 5.02 -18.22
N LYS A 521 9.75 3.81 -17.76
CA LYS A 521 8.94 2.63 -18.02
C LYS A 521 8.33 2.12 -16.72
N LEU A 522 7.00 2.05 -16.69
CA LEU A 522 6.26 1.52 -15.55
C LEU A 522 6.23 -0.01 -15.59
N PRO A 523 6.19 -0.69 -14.43
CA PRO A 523 6.02 -2.14 -14.37
C PRO A 523 4.57 -2.59 -14.57
N PHE A 524 3.66 -1.68 -14.88
CA PHE A 524 2.23 -1.85 -15.00
C PHE A 524 1.76 -1.81 -16.45
N GLU A 525 0.64 -2.48 -16.74
CA GLU A 525 -0.14 -2.29 -17.96
C GLU A 525 -1.21 -1.21 -17.76
N THR A 526 -1.65 -0.60 -18.85
CA THR A 526 -2.89 0.18 -18.94
C THR A 526 -3.75 -0.39 -20.06
N LEU A 527 -5.06 -0.45 -19.86
CA LEU A 527 -6.00 -0.96 -20.85
C LEU A 527 -6.72 0.17 -21.54
N LEU A 528 -6.83 0.07 -22.86
CA LEU A 528 -7.81 0.85 -23.62
C LEU A 528 -9.19 0.26 -23.38
N PHE A 529 -10.14 1.10 -22.98
CA PHE A 529 -11.53 0.73 -22.84
C PHE A 529 -12.30 1.01 -24.14
N ASN A 530 -13.13 0.06 -24.52
CA ASN A 530 -14.11 0.30 -25.58
C ASN A 530 -15.21 1.22 -25.02
N ASN A 531 -15.31 2.41 -25.59
CA ASN A 531 -16.34 3.37 -25.22
C ASN A 531 -17.56 3.15 -26.12
N VAL A 532 -18.58 2.52 -25.55
CA VAL A 532 -19.83 2.25 -26.24
C VAL A 532 -20.80 3.42 -26.01
N ASP A 533 -21.13 4.14 -27.08
CA ASP A 533 -22.16 5.17 -27.03
C ASP A 533 -23.53 4.51 -26.80
N THR A 534 -24.15 4.82 -25.69
CA THR A 534 -25.52 4.39 -25.42
C THR A 534 -26.48 5.57 -25.53
N THR A 535 -27.78 5.29 -25.64
CA THR A 535 -28.80 6.34 -25.70
C THR A 535 -28.78 7.25 -24.45
N ASN A 536 -28.25 6.74 -23.32
CA ASN A 536 -28.32 7.42 -22.05
C ASN A 536 -26.94 7.87 -21.54
N GLY A 537 -25.83 7.45 -22.18
CA GLY A 537 -24.46 7.78 -21.73
C GLY A 537 -23.43 6.86 -22.37
N ASN A 538 -22.23 6.82 -21.80
CA ASN A 538 -21.11 6.05 -22.33
C ASN A 538 -20.79 4.87 -21.40
N LEU A 539 -20.77 3.66 -21.96
CA LEU A 539 -20.38 2.44 -21.26
C LEU A 539 -18.95 2.07 -21.62
N MET A 540 -18.07 2.04 -20.62
CA MET A 540 -16.64 1.72 -20.75
C MET A 540 -16.41 0.24 -20.48
N LEU A 541 -16.00 -0.53 -21.48
CA LEU A 541 -15.75 -1.96 -21.39
C LEU A 541 -14.28 -2.27 -21.62
N GLY A 542 -13.63 -2.93 -20.67
CA GLY A 542 -12.25 -3.37 -20.77
C GLY A 542 -12.14 -4.85 -21.16
N TYR A 543 -10.98 -5.24 -21.72
CA TYR A 543 -10.74 -6.62 -22.16
C TYR A 543 -9.33 -7.10 -21.86
N SER A 544 -9.21 -8.24 -21.20
CA SER A 544 -7.97 -9.02 -21.05
C SER A 544 -8.00 -10.21 -22.01
N LEU A 545 -8.21 -9.91 -23.28
CA LEU A 545 -8.34 -10.89 -24.39
C LEU A 545 -7.35 -10.53 -25.51
N THR A 546 -6.78 -11.55 -26.13
CA THR A 546 -5.89 -11.39 -27.29
C THR A 546 -6.67 -11.10 -28.56
N GLU A 547 -5.96 -10.94 -29.69
CA GLU A 547 -6.52 -10.57 -30.99
C GLU A 547 -7.53 -11.57 -31.58
N SER A 548 -8.38 -11.03 -32.48
CA SER A 548 -9.22 -11.78 -33.38
C SER A 548 -8.38 -12.79 -34.22
N PRO A 549 -8.93 -13.98 -34.61
CA PRO A 549 -10.30 -14.40 -34.35
C PRO A 549 -10.52 -15.12 -33.01
N ASP A 550 -9.45 -15.46 -32.31
CA ASP A 550 -9.52 -16.41 -31.19
C ASP A 550 -9.95 -15.75 -29.88
N TYR A 551 -9.66 -14.45 -29.67
CA TYR A 551 -9.92 -13.70 -28.43
C TYR A 551 -9.61 -14.49 -27.15
N LYS A 552 -8.38 -15.04 -27.07
CA LYS A 552 -7.99 -15.90 -25.93
C LYS A 552 -7.72 -15.08 -24.68
N PRO A 553 -8.19 -15.53 -23.53
CA PRO A 553 -7.81 -14.95 -22.25
C PRO A 553 -6.29 -14.95 -22.06
N TYR A 554 -5.78 -13.89 -21.43
CA TYR A 554 -4.39 -13.83 -20.99
C TYR A 554 -4.30 -13.27 -19.57
N ILE A 555 -3.20 -13.59 -18.87
CA ILE A 555 -2.89 -13.02 -17.57
C ILE A 555 -2.03 -11.77 -17.82
N PRO A 556 -2.54 -10.57 -17.48
CA PRO A 556 -1.79 -9.33 -17.68
C PRO A 556 -0.70 -9.17 -16.62
N LYS A 557 0.23 -8.23 -16.86
CA LYS A 557 0.96 -7.58 -15.77
C LYS A 557 -0.02 -6.76 -14.93
N PRO A 558 0.35 -6.32 -13.71
CA PRO A 558 -0.57 -5.51 -12.90
C PRO A 558 -1.13 -4.34 -13.73
N VAL A 559 -2.43 -4.25 -13.83
CA VAL A 559 -3.12 -3.21 -14.62
C VAL A 559 -3.54 -2.08 -13.69
N LYS A 560 -3.20 -0.85 -14.06
CA LYS A 560 -3.66 0.35 -13.36
C LYS A 560 -4.96 0.86 -13.99
N LEU A 561 -5.90 1.19 -13.12
CA LEU A 561 -7.23 1.69 -13.47
C LEU A 561 -7.52 2.98 -12.73
N TYR A 562 -8.41 3.78 -13.27
CA TYR A 562 -8.85 5.02 -12.66
C TYR A 562 -10.37 5.04 -12.52
N LEU A 563 -10.87 5.28 -11.30
CA LEU A 563 -12.31 5.30 -11.00
C LEU A 563 -12.89 6.68 -11.21
N GLY A 564 -14.03 6.76 -11.90
CA GLY A 564 -14.85 7.97 -12.00
C GLY A 564 -15.49 8.36 -10.66
N GLU A 565 -15.85 9.63 -10.49
CA GLU A 565 -16.49 10.11 -9.26
C GLU A 565 -18.02 10.10 -9.33
N GLN A 566 -18.58 9.90 -10.50
CA GLN A 566 -20.02 10.04 -10.73
C GLN A 566 -20.57 8.83 -11.47
N LEU A 567 -21.79 8.47 -11.12
CA LEU A 567 -22.57 7.49 -11.87
C LEU A 567 -22.83 7.99 -13.29
N VAL A 568 -22.62 7.10 -14.25
CA VAL A 568 -22.92 7.34 -15.66
C VAL A 568 -24.17 6.56 -16.03
N PRO A 569 -25.19 7.20 -16.63
CA PRO A 569 -26.37 6.52 -17.12
C PRO A 569 -26.01 5.52 -18.23
N VAL A 570 -26.52 4.29 -18.14
CA VAL A 570 -26.27 3.19 -19.10
C VAL A 570 -27.50 2.31 -19.24
N TYR A 571 -27.39 1.28 -20.09
CA TYR A 571 -28.42 0.27 -20.26
C TYR A 571 -27.75 -1.07 -20.56
N PHE A 572 -27.67 -1.99 -19.60
CA PHE A 572 -27.23 -3.35 -19.82
C PHE A 572 -27.82 -4.29 -18.75
N PHE A 573 -27.82 -5.59 -19.02
CA PHE A 573 -28.26 -6.59 -18.07
C PHE A 573 -27.06 -7.19 -17.34
N PHE A 574 -27.23 -7.37 -16.04
CA PHE A 574 -26.24 -7.99 -15.17
C PHE A 574 -26.88 -9.19 -14.45
N ASP A 575 -26.17 -10.32 -14.38
CA ASP A 575 -26.61 -11.52 -13.67
C ASP A 575 -25.77 -11.70 -12.39
N ASP A 576 -26.44 -11.58 -11.27
CA ASP A 576 -25.88 -11.81 -9.93
C ASP A 576 -25.96 -13.30 -9.49
N GLY A 577 -26.41 -14.19 -10.38
CA GLY A 577 -26.67 -15.60 -10.12
C GLY A 577 -28.14 -15.90 -9.83
N THR A 578 -29.01 -14.88 -9.73
CA THR A 578 -30.46 -15.04 -9.55
C THR A 578 -31.26 -14.74 -10.84
N GLY A 579 -30.56 -14.22 -11.87
CA GLY A 579 -31.13 -13.87 -13.19
C GLY A 579 -30.75 -12.47 -13.60
N GLY A 580 -30.88 -12.18 -14.91
CA GLY A 580 -30.51 -10.90 -15.48
C GLY A 580 -31.28 -9.71 -14.95
N THR A 581 -30.62 -8.79 -14.20
CA THR A 581 -31.19 -7.53 -13.74
C THR A 581 -30.72 -6.37 -14.61
N LEU A 582 -31.60 -5.40 -14.88
CA LEU A 582 -31.27 -4.23 -15.66
C LEU A 582 -30.47 -3.22 -14.83
N LYS A 583 -29.34 -2.76 -15.37
CA LYS A 583 -28.57 -1.65 -14.84
C LYS A 583 -28.83 -0.38 -15.66
N ASN A 584 -29.18 0.69 -14.97
CA ASN A 584 -29.46 2.00 -15.56
C ASN A 584 -28.35 3.02 -15.32
N ASP A 585 -27.41 2.68 -14.46
CA ASP A 585 -26.23 3.48 -14.12
C ASP A 585 -25.08 2.58 -13.66
N TYR A 586 -23.86 3.11 -13.64
CA TYR A 586 -22.66 2.45 -13.12
C TYR A 586 -21.56 3.47 -12.82
N MET A 587 -20.61 3.08 -11.99
CA MET A 587 -19.36 3.81 -11.74
C MET A 587 -18.33 3.42 -12.81
N PRO A 588 -17.90 4.37 -13.69
CA PRO A 588 -16.98 4.03 -14.77
C PRO A 588 -15.55 3.82 -14.27
N PHE A 589 -14.89 2.82 -14.81
CA PHE A 589 -13.44 2.69 -14.79
C PHE A 589 -12.88 2.99 -16.18
N GLY A 590 -11.68 3.56 -16.20
CA GLY A 590 -10.97 3.87 -17.43
C GLY A 590 -9.56 4.35 -17.14
N SER A 591 -8.91 4.89 -18.14
CA SER A 591 -7.66 5.62 -18.06
C SER A 591 -7.85 7.12 -18.04
N GLU A 592 -9.09 7.58 -18.28
CA GLU A 592 -9.46 8.98 -18.31
C GLU A 592 -10.86 9.17 -17.73
N VAL A 593 -11.00 10.11 -16.81
CA VAL A 593 -12.26 10.43 -16.15
C VAL A 593 -12.40 11.94 -15.95
N THR A 594 -13.65 12.40 -15.81
CA THR A 594 -13.97 13.81 -15.59
C THR A 594 -14.46 14.02 -14.16
N HIS A 595 -13.80 14.91 -13.42
CA HIS A 595 -14.19 15.37 -12.09
C HIS A 595 -14.49 16.86 -12.12
N ASN A 596 -15.62 17.30 -11.62
CA ASN A 596 -16.00 18.72 -11.59
C ASN A 596 -15.75 19.46 -12.91
N SER A 597 -16.07 18.83 -14.04
CA SER A 597 -15.83 19.33 -15.42
C SER A 597 -14.35 19.42 -15.81
N ILE A 598 -13.43 18.90 -15.02
CA ILE A 598 -12.01 18.79 -15.35
C ILE A 598 -11.71 17.34 -15.75
N ARG A 599 -11.07 17.18 -16.89
CA ARG A 599 -10.67 15.89 -17.42
C ARG A 599 -9.29 15.50 -16.90
N TYR A 600 -9.19 14.38 -16.21
CA TYR A 600 -7.95 13.81 -15.65
C TYR A 600 -7.60 12.53 -16.39
N ALA A 601 -6.34 12.37 -16.78
CA ALA A 601 -5.86 11.12 -17.35
C ALA A 601 -4.85 10.44 -16.41
N SER A 602 -4.97 9.13 -16.30
CA SER A 602 -3.96 8.27 -15.69
C SER A 602 -2.86 7.87 -16.68
N ASN A 603 -2.89 8.40 -17.90
CA ASN A 603 -1.93 8.19 -18.98
C ASN A 603 -0.93 9.34 -19.09
N PHE A 604 0.24 9.06 -19.66
CA PHE A 604 1.26 10.09 -19.92
C PHE A 604 0.91 11.00 -21.09
N GLY A 605 0.30 10.45 -22.14
CA GLY A 605 -0.09 11.17 -23.34
C GLY A 605 -1.59 11.14 -23.59
N GLN A 606 -2.01 11.74 -24.68
CA GLN A 606 -3.41 11.75 -25.11
C GLN A 606 -3.89 10.36 -25.49
N GLU A 607 -5.11 10.01 -25.08
CA GLU A 607 -5.75 8.78 -25.49
C GLU A 607 -6.20 8.83 -26.95
N GLN A 608 -6.94 9.85 -27.31
CA GLN A 608 -7.58 9.97 -28.62
C GLN A 608 -6.96 11.12 -29.42
N SER A 609 -5.85 10.85 -30.06
CA SER A 609 -5.15 11.88 -30.81
C SER A 609 -5.82 12.31 -32.13
N VAL A 610 -6.81 11.55 -32.61
CA VAL A 610 -7.42 11.77 -33.92
C VAL A 610 -8.74 12.54 -33.84
N LEU A 611 -9.48 12.38 -32.74
CA LEU A 611 -10.78 12.99 -32.55
C LEU A 611 -10.76 14.21 -31.62
N ASP A 612 -9.78 14.28 -30.74
CA ASP A 612 -9.64 15.35 -29.76
C ASP A 612 -8.39 16.17 -30.05
N LEU A 613 -8.56 17.29 -30.74
CA LEU A 613 -7.48 18.21 -31.12
C LEU A 613 -6.95 19.03 -29.92
N ALA A 614 -7.63 19.00 -28.78
CA ALA A 614 -7.20 19.68 -27.58
C ALA A 614 -6.18 18.83 -26.80
N PRO A 615 -5.00 19.38 -26.43
CA PRO A 615 -4.08 18.66 -25.57
C PRO A 615 -4.73 18.38 -24.23
N LEU A 616 -4.55 17.16 -23.69
CA LEU A 616 -4.93 16.82 -22.31
C LEU A 616 -4.08 17.64 -21.34
N GLU A 617 -4.67 18.64 -20.71
CA GLU A 617 -3.96 19.51 -19.78
C GLU A 617 -3.52 18.77 -18.50
N ASN A 618 -4.23 17.70 -18.12
CA ASN A 618 -4.04 16.98 -16.88
C ASN A 618 -3.52 15.54 -17.07
N SER A 619 -2.63 15.28 -18.03
CA SER A 619 -1.94 13.99 -18.15
C SER A 619 -0.89 13.83 -17.05
N LEU A 620 -0.46 12.59 -16.77
CA LEU A 620 0.63 12.32 -15.81
C LEU A 620 1.90 13.09 -16.18
N TYR A 621 2.25 13.13 -17.48
CA TYR A 621 3.41 13.88 -17.95
C TYR A 621 3.29 15.37 -17.62
N ARG A 622 2.20 16.00 -18.01
CA ARG A 622 2.02 17.45 -17.82
C ARG A 622 1.95 17.86 -16.36
N THR A 623 1.33 17.03 -15.53
CA THR A 623 1.14 17.39 -14.12
C THR A 623 2.41 17.15 -13.29
N TYR A 624 3.09 16.01 -13.50
CA TYR A 624 4.13 15.58 -12.56
C TYR A 624 5.55 15.64 -13.15
N TYR A 625 5.72 15.53 -14.45
CA TYR A 625 7.04 15.50 -15.10
C TYR A 625 7.43 16.80 -15.80
N GLN A 626 6.49 17.38 -16.55
CA GLN A 626 6.77 18.57 -17.35
C GLN A 626 7.29 19.75 -16.52
N PRO A 627 6.76 20.08 -15.31
CA PRO A 627 7.26 21.20 -14.52
C PRO A 627 8.75 21.11 -14.20
N TYR A 628 9.21 19.90 -13.87
CA TYR A 628 10.64 19.64 -13.64
C TYR A 628 11.46 19.72 -14.94
N LEU A 629 11.00 19.09 -16.01
CA LEU A 629 11.71 19.01 -17.28
C LEU A 629 11.82 20.39 -17.96
N VAL A 630 10.81 21.24 -17.86
CA VAL A 630 10.85 22.62 -18.39
C VAL A 630 12.00 23.42 -17.78
N ASN A 631 12.25 23.27 -16.48
CA ASN A 631 13.40 23.90 -15.85
C ASN A 631 14.72 23.35 -16.41
N LEU A 632 14.84 22.04 -16.58
CA LEU A 632 16.04 21.40 -17.12
C LEU A 632 16.31 21.81 -18.56
N PHE A 633 15.28 21.90 -19.40
CA PHE A 633 15.39 22.28 -20.84
C PHE A 633 15.44 23.78 -21.09
N ASN A 634 15.46 24.62 -20.05
CA ASN A 634 15.62 26.04 -20.21
C ASN A 634 17.01 26.36 -20.76
N SER A 635 17.11 27.18 -21.80
CA SER A 635 18.36 27.56 -22.43
C SER A 635 19.37 28.26 -21.49
N LYS A 636 18.88 28.81 -20.38
CA LYS A 636 19.69 29.46 -19.34
C LYS A 636 20.22 28.48 -18.30
N THR A 637 19.74 27.22 -18.28
CA THR A 637 20.15 26.22 -17.28
C THR A 637 21.62 25.89 -17.41
N ARG A 638 22.32 25.84 -16.29
CA ARG A 638 23.71 25.46 -16.14
C ARG A 638 23.85 24.43 -15.05
N VAL A 639 24.78 23.53 -15.20
CA VAL A 639 25.27 22.66 -14.12
C VAL A 639 26.52 23.30 -13.55
N VAL A 640 26.49 23.58 -12.27
CA VAL A 640 27.61 24.24 -11.56
C VAL A 640 28.14 23.25 -10.52
N LYS A 641 29.43 22.94 -10.65
CA LYS A 641 30.15 22.18 -9.62
C LYS A 641 31.01 23.16 -8.85
N LEU A 642 30.90 23.12 -7.54
CA LEU A 642 31.66 23.98 -6.65
C LEU A 642 31.97 23.28 -5.34
N LYS A 643 32.95 23.82 -4.64
CA LYS A 643 33.28 23.46 -3.27
C LYS A 643 32.94 24.62 -2.35
N ALA A 644 32.51 24.30 -1.16
CA ALA A 644 32.26 25.29 -0.12
C ALA A 644 32.68 24.74 1.25
N LYS A 645 33.06 25.62 2.15
CA LYS A 645 33.33 25.25 3.55
C LYS A 645 32.30 25.91 4.44
N LEU A 646 31.24 25.15 4.76
CA LEU A 646 30.11 25.67 5.51
C LEU A 646 30.35 25.66 7.03
N PRO A 647 29.81 26.65 7.77
CA PRO A 647 29.72 26.58 9.21
C PRO A 647 28.87 25.36 9.61
N MET A 648 29.17 24.77 10.77
CA MET A 648 28.45 23.61 11.25
C MET A 648 26.93 23.84 11.35
N SER A 649 26.49 24.99 11.80
CA SER A 649 25.07 25.35 11.91
C SER A 649 24.33 25.36 10.59
N MET A 650 25.03 25.59 9.47
CA MET A 650 24.47 25.46 8.13
C MET A 650 24.52 24.01 7.64
N LEU A 651 25.67 23.37 7.83
CA LEU A 651 25.89 21.99 7.38
C LEU A 651 24.87 21.00 7.97
N THR A 652 24.57 21.14 9.25
CA THR A 652 23.61 20.25 9.94
C THR A 652 22.15 20.46 9.55
N ARG A 653 21.82 21.63 8.98
CA ARG A 653 20.45 21.96 8.54
C ARG A 653 20.25 21.75 7.05
N LEU A 654 21.32 21.79 6.28
CA LEU A 654 21.24 21.70 4.82
C LEU A 654 20.64 20.36 4.40
N THR A 655 19.57 20.44 3.63
CA THR A 655 18.86 19.32 3.04
C THR A 655 18.88 19.40 1.51
N LEU A 656 18.56 18.31 0.83
CA LEU A 656 18.66 18.26 -0.65
C LEU A 656 17.54 19.04 -1.36
N ASP A 657 16.46 19.33 -0.67
CA ASP A 657 15.36 20.18 -1.17
C ASP A 657 15.69 21.68 -1.11
N ASP A 658 16.73 22.07 -0.33
CA ASP A 658 17.12 23.44 -0.21
C ASP A 658 17.60 24.04 -1.53
N ALA A 659 17.29 25.30 -1.72
CA ALA A 659 17.78 26.08 -2.83
C ALA A 659 19.06 26.82 -2.45
N ILE A 660 20.12 26.55 -3.16
CA ILE A 660 21.43 27.17 -2.94
C ILE A 660 21.52 28.49 -3.68
N VAL A 661 21.83 29.57 -2.94
CA VAL A 661 22.07 30.89 -3.54
C VAL A 661 23.56 31.22 -3.51
N VAL A 662 24.14 31.38 -4.72
CA VAL A 662 25.51 31.83 -4.90
C VAL A 662 25.49 33.15 -5.66
N ARG A 663 25.94 34.21 -4.99
CA ARG A 663 25.84 35.62 -5.48
C ARG A 663 24.36 35.98 -5.69
N ASP A 664 23.92 36.12 -6.95
CA ASP A 664 22.59 36.51 -7.39
C ASP A 664 21.83 35.34 -8.11
N LYS A 665 22.39 34.15 -8.07
CA LYS A 665 21.85 32.98 -8.78
C LYS A 665 21.35 31.95 -7.82
N LYS A 666 20.20 31.37 -8.13
CA LYS A 666 19.55 30.28 -7.40
C LYS A 666 19.77 28.96 -8.11
N TYR A 667 20.01 27.93 -7.34
CA TYR A 667 20.29 26.58 -7.81
C TYR A 667 19.59 25.54 -6.97
N ARG A 668 19.24 24.42 -7.58
CA ARG A 668 18.85 23.19 -6.93
C ARG A 668 20.06 22.31 -6.68
N ILE A 669 20.07 21.58 -5.59
CA ILE A 669 21.05 20.56 -5.31
C ILE A 669 20.70 19.31 -6.13
N ASN A 670 21.62 18.87 -7.00
CA ASN A 670 21.53 17.60 -7.70
C ASN A 670 22.32 16.51 -6.95
N ASP A 671 23.49 16.89 -6.46
CA ASP A 671 24.41 15.97 -5.77
C ASP A 671 25.19 16.74 -4.73
N MET A 672 25.39 16.16 -3.57
CA MET A 672 26.10 16.75 -2.45
C MET A 672 27.00 15.70 -1.82
N THR A 673 28.30 16.02 -1.72
CA THR A 673 29.25 15.18 -0.98
C THR A 673 29.85 16.01 0.13
N THR A 674 29.71 15.56 1.37
CA THR A 674 30.17 16.24 2.58
C THR A 674 31.35 15.46 3.19
N ASP A 675 32.49 16.09 3.35
CA ASP A 675 33.59 15.59 4.18
C ASP A 675 33.30 15.95 5.64
N LEU A 676 32.95 14.95 6.44
CA LEU A 676 32.55 15.11 7.84
C LEU A 676 33.72 15.49 8.75
N THR A 677 34.95 15.36 8.28
CA THR A 677 36.18 15.69 9.05
C THR A 677 36.59 17.12 8.86
N THR A 678 36.39 17.67 7.66
CA THR A 678 36.85 19.02 7.31
C THR A 678 35.72 20.04 7.22
N GLY A 679 34.48 19.57 7.05
CA GLY A 679 33.32 20.40 6.74
C GLY A 679 33.32 20.95 5.31
N GLU A 680 34.18 20.43 4.44
CA GLU A 680 34.13 20.74 3.02
C GLU A 680 32.94 20.04 2.37
N ILE A 681 32.17 20.77 1.61
CA ILE A 681 31.06 20.26 0.83
C ILE A 681 31.34 20.45 -0.65
N GLN A 682 31.12 19.40 -1.42
CA GLN A 682 31.17 19.46 -2.89
C GLN A 682 29.73 19.39 -3.40
N LEU A 683 29.31 20.37 -4.16
CA LEU A 683 27.97 20.51 -4.68
C LEU A 683 27.96 20.40 -6.20
N VAL A 684 27.03 19.61 -6.71
CA VAL A 684 26.60 19.63 -8.11
C VAL A 684 25.23 20.28 -8.14
N LEU A 685 25.17 21.45 -8.69
CA LEU A 685 24.01 22.34 -8.68
C LEU A 685 23.43 22.50 -10.08
N ILE A 686 22.12 22.60 -10.20
CA ILE A 686 21.40 22.90 -11.43
C ILE A 686 20.73 24.27 -11.27
N SER A 687 20.84 25.16 -12.28
CA SER A 687 20.16 26.45 -12.24
C SER A 687 18.65 26.27 -11.98
N ASP A 688 18.13 27.00 -11.01
CA ASP A 688 16.73 26.96 -10.64
C ASP A 688 16.01 28.24 -11.03
N PHE A 689 15.07 28.11 -11.96
CA PHE A 689 14.20 29.19 -12.42
C PHE A 689 12.79 29.06 -11.86
N ILE A 690 12.56 28.07 -11.00
CA ILE A 690 11.26 27.85 -10.39
C ILE A 690 11.06 28.90 -9.31
N VAL A 691 9.93 29.54 -9.37
CA VAL A 691 9.49 30.49 -8.36
C VAL A 691 9.10 29.68 -7.13
N PRO A 692 9.63 29.98 -5.93
CA PRO A 692 9.29 29.26 -4.74
C PRO A 692 7.80 29.36 -4.46
N ARG A 693 7.11 28.23 -4.33
CA ARG A 693 5.78 28.19 -3.72
C ARG A 693 5.96 28.18 -2.22
N ARG A 694 5.79 29.32 -1.58
CA ARG A 694 5.71 29.36 -0.13
C ARG A 694 4.33 28.88 0.30
N LYS A 695 4.29 27.82 1.08
CA LYS A 695 3.05 27.31 1.65
C LYS A 695 2.83 27.99 3.01
N PHE A 696 1.73 28.68 3.17
CA PHE A 696 1.33 29.32 4.41
C PHE A 696 0.02 28.74 4.88
N ILE A 697 0.00 28.10 6.05
CA ILE A 697 -1.20 27.46 6.59
C ILE A 697 -1.72 28.34 7.72
N LEU A 698 -2.93 28.85 7.56
CA LEU A 698 -3.70 29.53 8.62
C LEU A 698 -4.55 28.49 9.34
N ASN A 699 -4.02 27.95 10.42
CA ASN A 699 -4.72 26.98 11.25
C ASN A 699 -5.63 27.70 12.27
N ASN A 700 -6.70 27.01 12.67
CA ASN A 700 -7.61 27.46 13.73
C ASN A 700 -8.37 28.76 13.44
N VAL A 701 -8.75 28.97 12.20
CA VAL A 701 -9.72 30.02 11.88
C VAL A 701 -11.05 29.68 12.58
N PRO A 702 -11.65 30.60 13.34
CA PRO A 702 -12.89 30.32 14.08
C PRO A 702 -14.01 29.82 13.15
N SER A 703 -14.90 28.99 13.70
CA SER A 703 -16.06 28.48 12.95
C SER A 703 -17.13 29.52 12.63
N GLY A 704 -17.11 30.68 13.33
CA GLY A 704 -18.07 31.76 13.13
C GLY A 704 -17.86 32.57 11.84
N GLU A 705 -18.90 33.31 11.43
CA GLU A 705 -18.81 34.28 10.33
C GLU A 705 -17.83 35.40 10.66
N GLY A 706 -16.98 35.79 9.67
CA GLY A 706 -16.02 36.88 9.89
C GLY A 706 -15.10 37.11 8.70
N ASP A 707 -14.27 38.12 8.86
CA ASP A 707 -13.27 38.52 7.89
C ASP A 707 -11.89 38.02 8.30
N ILE A 708 -11.21 37.31 7.38
CA ILE A 708 -9.82 36.92 7.50
C ILE A 708 -9.00 37.97 6.74
N VAL A 709 -8.10 38.66 7.44
CA VAL A 709 -7.23 39.66 6.82
C VAL A 709 -5.82 39.09 6.69
N ILE A 710 -5.33 38.92 5.46
CA ILE A 710 -4.02 38.38 5.15
C ILE A 710 -3.15 39.49 4.58
N PRO A 711 -2.07 39.88 5.27
CA PRO A 711 -1.13 40.87 4.75
C PRO A 711 -0.30 40.23 3.60
N ILE A 712 -0.32 40.90 2.45
CA ILE A 712 0.41 40.47 1.26
C ILE A 712 1.27 41.62 0.73
N LYS A 713 2.43 41.29 0.18
CA LYS A 713 3.35 42.28 -0.38
C LYS A 713 3.54 42.08 -1.87
N PRO A 714 2.99 42.98 -2.72
CA PRO A 714 3.20 42.85 -4.16
C PRO A 714 4.66 43.12 -4.58
N PRO A 715 5.10 42.58 -5.70
CA PRO A 715 6.39 42.93 -6.30
C PRO A 715 6.41 44.43 -6.64
N LYS A 716 7.58 45.03 -6.62
CA LYS A 716 7.71 46.47 -6.92
C LYS A 716 7.23 46.79 -8.35
N GLY A 717 6.20 47.61 -8.45
CA GLY A 717 5.60 47.99 -9.73
C GLY A 717 4.81 46.88 -10.44
N GLY A 718 4.60 45.75 -9.80
CA GLY A 718 3.86 44.61 -10.31
C GLY A 718 2.45 44.47 -9.78
N THR A 719 1.88 43.31 -9.93
CA THR A 719 0.53 42.94 -9.47
C THR A 719 0.54 41.64 -8.66
N ILE A 720 -0.48 41.40 -7.89
CA ILE A 720 -0.77 40.08 -7.29
C ILE A 720 -2.12 39.60 -7.80
N SER A 721 -2.16 38.40 -8.31
CA SER A 721 -3.41 37.67 -8.54
C SER A 721 -3.59 36.61 -7.45
N ILE A 722 -4.83 36.43 -7.01
CA ILE A 722 -5.22 35.42 -6.02
C ILE A 722 -6.32 34.59 -6.65
N GLU A 723 -6.10 33.28 -6.73
CA GLU A 723 -7.00 32.33 -7.32
C GLU A 723 -7.33 31.20 -6.35
N SER A 724 -8.61 30.85 -6.23
CA SER A 724 -9.03 29.68 -5.47
C SER A 724 -8.67 28.41 -6.22
N VAL A 725 -7.88 27.54 -5.61
CA VAL A 725 -7.45 26.27 -6.18
C VAL A 725 -8.44 25.15 -5.81
N SER A 726 -8.93 25.17 -4.58
CA SER A 726 -9.88 24.18 -4.08
C SER A 726 -10.87 24.80 -3.10
N GLY A 727 -12.08 24.25 -3.08
CA GLY A 727 -13.16 24.79 -2.25
C GLY A 727 -13.94 25.90 -2.97
N LYS A 728 -15.11 26.23 -2.47
CA LYS A 728 -15.97 27.32 -2.97
C LYS A 728 -16.81 27.92 -1.86
N THR A 729 -16.39 27.71 -0.63
CA THR A 729 -17.18 28.07 0.55
C THR A 729 -16.99 29.53 0.92
N PHE A 730 -15.81 30.12 0.62
CA PHE A 730 -15.51 31.51 0.93
C PHE A 730 -15.91 32.45 -0.21
N SER A 731 -16.22 33.69 0.13
CA SER A 731 -16.87 34.63 -0.78
C SER A 731 -16.02 35.13 -1.96
N THR A 732 -14.71 34.91 -1.94
CA THR A 732 -13.79 35.41 -2.95
C THR A 732 -13.05 34.30 -3.63
N SER A 733 -13.30 34.06 -4.92
CA SER A 733 -12.66 33.02 -5.70
C SER A 733 -11.39 33.48 -6.42
N SER A 734 -11.32 34.73 -6.85
CA SER A 734 -10.15 35.29 -7.55
C SER A 734 -10.16 36.83 -7.42
N ILE A 735 -8.99 37.41 -7.18
CA ILE A 735 -8.81 38.86 -7.12
C ILE A 735 -7.42 39.22 -7.63
N THR A 736 -7.32 40.35 -8.35
CA THR A 736 -6.05 40.92 -8.79
C THR A 736 -5.87 42.27 -8.12
N LEU A 737 -4.80 42.40 -7.35
CA LEU A 737 -4.46 43.65 -6.66
C LEU A 737 -3.36 44.38 -7.45
N PRO A 738 -3.55 45.65 -7.83
CA PRO A 738 -2.50 46.45 -8.43
C PRO A 738 -1.45 46.81 -7.41
N ALA A 739 -0.21 46.87 -7.82
CA ALA A 739 0.90 47.35 -7.00
C ALA A 739 0.83 48.86 -6.85
N THR A 740 0.15 49.35 -5.82
CA THR A 740 0.11 50.78 -5.49
C THR A 740 1.04 51.05 -4.30
N GLY A 741 2.34 51.19 -4.59
CA GLY A 741 3.28 51.66 -3.56
C GLY A 741 4.13 50.55 -2.93
N GLU A 742 5.17 50.97 -2.19
CA GLU A 742 6.07 50.10 -1.41
C GLU A 742 5.38 49.83 -0.03
N GLY A 743 4.78 48.62 0.11
CA GLY A 743 4.17 48.26 1.41
C GLY A 743 3.31 47.00 1.36
N GLU A 744 3.01 46.51 2.55
CA GLU A 744 2.06 45.43 2.72
C GLU A 744 0.65 45.90 2.39
N GLN A 745 -0.10 45.09 1.67
CA GLN A 745 -1.50 45.27 1.37
C GLN A 745 -2.33 44.20 2.06
N ASN A 746 -3.52 44.53 2.51
CA ASN A 746 -4.42 43.58 3.16
C ASN A 746 -5.34 42.95 2.12
N TRP A 747 -5.30 41.63 2.00
CA TRP A 747 -6.33 40.85 1.35
C TRP A 747 -7.33 40.40 2.39
N THR A 748 -8.60 40.75 2.19
CA THR A 748 -9.69 40.38 3.08
C THR A 748 -10.55 39.33 2.43
N LEU A 749 -10.75 38.24 3.12
CA LEU A 749 -11.58 37.13 2.72
C LEU A 749 -12.70 36.98 3.74
N THR A 750 -13.95 37.11 3.29
CA THR A 750 -15.11 36.89 4.17
C THR A 750 -15.50 35.42 4.15
N GLN A 751 -15.47 34.79 5.32
CA GLN A 751 -15.87 33.40 5.51
C GLN A 751 -17.32 33.31 6.02
N PRO A 752 -18.12 32.37 5.51
CA PRO A 752 -19.40 32.03 6.10
C PRO A 752 -19.24 31.22 7.37
N GLU A 753 -20.24 31.26 8.23
CA GLU A 753 -20.32 30.39 9.40
C GLU A 753 -20.25 28.93 9.01
N ASN A 754 -19.45 28.15 9.72
CA ASN A 754 -19.35 26.70 9.51
C ASN A 754 -20.43 25.99 10.33
N ILE A 755 -21.57 25.70 9.69
CA ILE A 755 -22.72 25.03 10.31
C ILE A 755 -22.73 23.51 10.10
N ASP A 756 -21.80 22.98 9.31
CA ASP A 756 -21.84 21.57 8.91
C ASP A 756 -21.17 20.63 9.93
N GLY A 757 -20.53 21.19 10.96
CA GLY A 757 -19.88 20.43 12.03
C GLY A 757 -18.64 19.62 11.59
N ALA A 758 -18.12 19.90 10.38
CA ALA A 758 -16.87 19.32 9.87
C ALA A 758 -15.86 20.44 9.63
N ALA A 759 -14.57 20.15 9.85
CA ALA A 759 -13.51 21.09 9.48
C ALA A 759 -13.51 21.32 7.97
N ARG A 760 -13.29 22.57 7.57
CA ARG A 760 -13.21 22.97 6.16
C ARG A 760 -11.81 23.44 5.85
N GLN A 761 -11.37 23.18 4.63
CA GLN A 761 -10.08 23.61 4.11
C GLN A 761 -10.27 24.23 2.74
N GLU A 762 -9.69 25.38 2.50
CA GLU A 762 -9.60 26.01 1.19
C GLU A 762 -8.18 26.41 0.86
N GLU A 763 -7.81 26.23 -0.41
CA GLU A 763 -6.49 26.55 -0.91
C GLU A 763 -6.57 27.68 -1.94
N TYR A 764 -5.71 28.66 -1.78
CA TYR A 764 -5.56 29.81 -2.67
C TYR A 764 -4.14 29.91 -3.20
N LEU A 765 -4.01 30.14 -4.49
CA LEU A 765 -2.74 30.45 -5.14
C LEU A 765 -2.60 31.97 -5.31
N LEU A 766 -1.56 32.54 -4.70
CA LEU A 766 -1.16 33.92 -4.88
C LEU A 766 -0.02 33.96 -5.88
N THR A 767 -0.18 34.67 -6.99
CA THR A 767 0.85 34.87 -8.00
C THR A 767 1.25 36.34 -8.03
N GLY A 768 2.47 36.66 -7.61
CA GLY A 768 3.06 37.98 -7.75
C GLY A 768 3.71 38.11 -9.14
N VAL A 769 3.35 39.14 -9.89
CA VAL A 769 3.84 39.40 -11.24
C VAL A 769 4.60 40.71 -11.27
N ASN A 770 5.83 40.73 -11.77
CA ASN A 770 6.64 41.91 -11.96
C ASN A 770 6.06 42.87 -13.01
N SER A 771 6.56 44.07 -13.05
CA SER A 771 6.16 45.09 -14.04
C SER A 771 6.44 44.71 -15.50
N ASP A 772 7.33 43.75 -15.74
CA ASP A 772 7.68 43.19 -17.06
C ASP A 772 6.82 42.00 -17.47
N GLY A 773 5.85 41.59 -16.62
CA GLY A 773 4.97 40.45 -16.82
C GLY A 773 5.55 39.10 -16.41
N SER A 774 6.79 39.06 -15.88
CA SER A 774 7.36 37.82 -15.34
C SER A 774 6.82 37.52 -13.93
N THR A 775 6.67 36.25 -13.61
CA THR A 775 6.26 35.82 -12.25
C THR A 775 7.41 36.09 -11.26
N ALA A 776 7.11 36.84 -10.22
CA ALA A 776 8.05 37.15 -9.16
C ALA A 776 8.05 36.13 -8.04
N TYR A 777 6.86 35.63 -7.68
CA TYR A 777 6.67 34.55 -6.71
C TYR A 777 5.30 33.92 -6.87
N GLU A 778 5.20 32.68 -6.41
CA GLU A 778 3.94 32.03 -6.14
C GLU A 778 3.87 31.60 -4.67
N GLN A 779 2.72 31.75 -4.05
CA GLN A 779 2.48 31.38 -2.67
C GLN A 779 1.15 30.67 -2.55
N THR A 780 1.15 29.51 -1.95
CA THR A 780 -0.08 28.79 -1.60
C THR A 780 -0.48 29.17 -0.18
N ILE A 781 -1.72 29.60 0.00
CA ILE A 781 -2.32 29.86 1.31
C ILE A 781 -3.42 28.82 1.51
N ILE A 782 -3.31 28.08 2.59
CA ILE A 782 -4.33 27.13 3.04
C ILE A 782 -5.01 27.72 4.25
N ILE A 783 -6.34 27.80 4.20
CA ILE A 783 -7.18 28.28 5.28
C ILE A 783 -7.94 27.09 5.85
N GLU A 784 -7.70 26.80 7.12
CA GLU A 784 -8.38 25.72 7.84
C GLU A 784 -9.36 26.33 8.84
N GLN A 785 -10.64 26.18 8.59
CA GLN A 785 -11.72 26.59 9.48
C GLN A 785 -12.09 25.44 10.41
N ALA A 786 -12.08 25.69 11.71
CA ALA A 786 -12.49 24.73 12.73
C ALA A 786 -13.96 24.33 12.61
N THR A 787 -14.31 23.21 13.24
CA THR A 787 -15.70 22.73 13.36
C THR A 787 -16.56 23.62 14.23
#